data_597f63137299e3d5994ea4e95bb56ac3
#
_entry.id   597f63137299e3d5994ea4e95bb56ac3
#
_cell.length_a   1.000
_cell.length_b   1.000
_cell.length_c   1.000
_cell.angle_alpha   90.00
_cell.angle_beta   90.00
_cell.angle_gamma   90.00
#
_symmetry.space_group_name_H-M   'P 1'
#
loop_
_entity.id
_entity.type
_entity.pdbx_description
1 polymer ?
#
loop_
_entity_poly.entity_id
_entity_poly.type
_entity_poly.pdbx_seq_one_letter_code
_entity_poly.pdbx_strand_id
1 'polypeptide(L)'
;MRLADRETSAGACFAATRTPHAAASKVGLAVAAVLATASGISTVHADPASPGGNDAATGDTLQEIVVTARKRSENLQVVPINIDVFSKKDLQNLAINKMDDYLQKVPSISYISTGPGTQLFVMRGVSDGSNPNYSNTASTGFYVDDMSMNDGGSQPDLHLYDIERIEILNGPQGTTFGAEAMSGAIRYITNKPDLNTVSAGFDFDGGQIQSAQQNWTYEGFLNVPLIEGVLGLRASAFSDSEGGFIDNEETTRAWVNGAVSNNALWAHKDYNRENVEGGRVAIKLQLPHQWSALLTYGFQRQNTHGAWDEDPTLAPRTVSRFGPESDLFETNMVDFHVEGDVGIADLVFASTYWNQERRQWDEYSQYEQNYNGGSQEGFTCLTDPYYSQLLYPGSAPAPYSGCNPALQYYSYDDNPEQWSNELRLVSKDGGRLHWVAGLYWQKTVDRNFGSTYYMPGLQYSGDAFQYELQYYGLTQRTMPPGVWYSYTETSDALEATEFANINFDVTDKLNVEVGASHFHDNESYDTPILGFTYAPNIPSDISSTSHKVDGKVGASYKISRQVMVYADWSQGFRPGGSNAGLPSDCYSSGVTQEYNPDTLNNYELGWKTTSLGHRLLWDGAAYYMNWKDLQALIYDAAVCPSSAYNINVGQARIYGAESNIDFVINENWSLQASADYTDASIISAASPSYDSYVGERLPFAPYFNWSWNARYEHPLSAALHGYLQFDMAHKGDMYNGLNPDDKNTGLPRILQPPYTIMNLRVGVHPGDSERWLAELYCTNLTDKNAIVYSNTGNFDLRETTNEPRVFGVRLSYRFNQSGSEAED
;
A
#
# COMPACT_ATOMS: atom_id res chain seq x y z
N MET A 1 52.41 2.24 -38.73
CA MET A 1 53.20 2.00 -37.52
C MET A 1 52.48 2.69 -36.38
N ARG A 2 51.90 1.89 -35.41
CA ARG A 2 51.27 2.25 -34.15
C ARG A 2 49.99 3.11 -34.23
N LEU A 3 48.90 2.43 -34.31
CA LEU A 3 47.63 2.79 -33.72
C LEU A 3 47.09 1.53 -33.04
N ALA A 4 47.34 1.45 -31.78
CA ALA A 4 46.72 0.53 -30.84
C ALA A 4 46.35 1.34 -29.61
N ASP A 5 45.27 0.95 -28.96
CA ASP A 5 44.83 1.39 -27.65
C ASP A 5 43.98 2.68 -27.60
N ARG A 6 42.68 2.47 -27.86
CA ARG A 6 41.59 3.16 -27.18
C ARG A 6 40.27 2.39 -27.31
N GLU A 7 40.26 1.15 -26.90
CA GLU A 7 39.03 0.48 -26.44
C GLU A 7 39.19 0.30 -24.94
N THR A 8 38.49 1.06 -24.15
CA THR A 8 38.09 0.80 -22.76
C THR A 8 37.78 2.14 -22.09
N SER A 9 36.55 2.64 -22.26
CA SER A 9 36.02 3.62 -21.30
C SER A 9 34.48 3.63 -21.24
N ALA A 10 33.81 2.65 -21.83
CA ALA A 10 32.36 2.48 -21.68
C ALA A 10 31.96 1.52 -20.54
N GLY A 11 32.95 0.98 -19.79
CA GLY A 11 32.70 0.03 -18.71
C GLY A 11 32.87 0.58 -17.29
N ALA A 12 33.01 1.89 -17.11
CA ALA A 12 33.40 2.45 -15.81
C ALA A 12 32.33 3.25 -15.05
N CYS A 13 31.08 3.27 -15.49
CA CYS A 13 29.98 3.88 -14.73
C CYS A 13 29.14 2.90 -13.90
N PHE A 14 29.41 1.59 -13.97
CA PHE A 14 28.63 0.56 -13.27
C PHE A 14 29.32 -0.06 -12.05
N ALA A 15 30.40 0.52 -11.54
CA ALA A 15 31.13 -0.01 -10.38
C ALA A 15 31.17 0.99 -9.22
N ALA A 16 30.04 1.50 -8.78
CA ALA A 16 29.88 1.97 -7.41
C ALA A 16 29.09 0.93 -6.62
N THR A 17 29.51 -0.32 -6.69
CA THR A 17 29.15 -1.35 -5.71
C THR A 17 29.81 -0.98 -4.38
N ARG A 18 29.14 -0.14 -3.59
CA ARG A 18 29.31 -0.22 -2.14
C ARG A 18 28.79 -1.60 -1.74
N THR A 19 29.68 -2.43 -1.29
CA THR A 19 29.42 -3.81 -0.84
C THR A 19 28.23 -3.83 0.12
N PRO A 20 27.19 -4.67 -0.09
CA PRO A 20 26.01 -4.77 0.79
C PRO A 20 26.33 -5.20 2.23
N HIS A 21 27.55 -5.67 2.50
CA HIS A 21 27.98 -6.12 3.82
C HIS A 21 28.17 -5.04 4.89
N ALA A 22 28.19 -3.74 4.53
CA ALA A 22 28.41 -2.70 5.53
C ALA A 22 27.10 -2.18 6.19
N ALA A 23 25.96 -2.32 5.53
CA ALA A 23 24.66 -1.89 6.10
C ALA A 23 24.07 -2.97 7.01
N ALA A 24 24.08 -4.23 6.57
CA ALA A 24 23.67 -5.37 7.41
C ALA A 24 24.47 -5.45 8.72
N SER A 25 25.76 -5.03 8.70
CA SER A 25 26.57 -4.96 9.91
C SER A 25 26.15 -3.85 10.87
N LYS A 26 25.56 -2.75 10.39
CA LYS A 26 25.13 -1.63 11.25
C LYS A 26 23.80 -1.92 11.93
N VAL A 27 22.85 -2.54 11.26
CA VAL A 27 21.57 -2.95 11.84
C VAL A 27 21.79 -4.15 12.77
N GLY A 28 22.58 -5.14 12.38
CA GLY A 28 23.01 -6.21 13.25
C GLY A 28 23.75 -5.72 14.49
N LEU A 29 24.52 -4.62 14.41
CA LEU A 29 25.16 -3.98 15.56
C LEU A 29 24.12 -3.23 16.42
N ALA A 30 23.09 -2.61 15.83
CA ALA A 30 22.01 -1.94 16.57
C ALA A 30 21.14 -2.97 17.32
N VAL A 31 20.77 -4.06 16.68
CA VAL A 31 20.06 -5.19 17.34
C VAL A 31 20.94 -5.84 18.41
N ALA A 32 22.23 -6.06 18.15
CA ALA A 32 23.19 -6.56 19.14
C ALA A 32 23.44 -5.56 20.29
N ALA A 33 23.41 -4.25 20.03
CA ALA A 33 23.49 -3.23 21.08
C ALA A 33 22.24 -3.20 21.97
N VAL A 34 21.06 -3.38 21.39
CA VAL A 34 19.81 -3.54 22.14
C VAL A 34 19.86 -4.80 23.03
N LEU A 35 20.38 -5.91 22.52
CA LEU A 35 20.57 -7.16 23.26
C LEU A 35 21.68 -7.05 24.35
N ALA A 36 22.76 -6.34 24.06
CA ALA A 36 23.87 -6.17 25.00
C ALA A 36 23.53 -5.23 26.18
N THR A 37 22.68 -4.24 25.97
CA THR A 37 22.18 -3.37 27.06
C THR A 37 21.22 -4.10 27.97
N ALA A 38 20.44 -5.06 27.49
CA ALA A 38 19.55 -5.91 28.27
C ALA A 38 20.30 -6.87 29.23
N SER A 39 21.53 -7.27 28.90
CA SER A 39 22.35 -8.17 29.72
C SER A 39 23.09 -7.48 30.88
N GLY A 40 23.07 -6.15 30.96
CA GLY A 40 23.75 -5.37 32.00
C GLY A 40 22.87 -4.90 33.15
N ILE A 41 21.58 -5.20 33.14
CA ILE A 41 20.66 -4.80 34.22
C ILE A 41 20.77 -5.79 35.36
N SER A 42 21.43 -5.35 36.42
CA SER A 42 21.53 -6.09 37.69
C SER A 42 20.13 -6.32 38.27
N THR A 43 19.88 -7.55 38.72
CA THR A 43 18.65 -7.96 39.39
C THR A 43 18.34 -7.09 40.59
N VAL A 44 17.37 -6.21 40.45
CA VAL A 44 16.70 -5.57 41.60
C VAL A 44 15.77 -6.62 42.19
N HIS A 45 16.01 -6.97 43.45
CA HIS A 45 15.11 -7.85 44.24
C HIS A 45 13.82 -7.08 44.47
N ALA A 46 12.72 -7.55 43.86
CA ALA A 46 11.39 -7.11 44.24
C ALA A 46 10.92 -7.88 45.47
N ASP A 47 10.52 -7.17 46.49
CA ASP A 47 9.80 -7.73 47.65
C ASP A 47 8.44 -8.32 47.21
N PRO A 48 7.97 -9.41 47.82
CA PRO A 48 6.73 -10.04 47.39
C PRO A 48 5.51 -9.16 47.78
N ALA A 49 4.83 -8.67 46.76
CA ALA A 49 3.54 -7.99 46.90
C ALA A 49 2.47 -8.96 47.42
N SER A 50 1.62 -8.45 48.34
CA SER A 50 0.46 -9.13 48.90
C SER A 50 -0.54 -9.57 47.85
N PRO A 51 -1.29 -10.66 48.06
CA PRO A 51 -2.23 -11.17 47.07
C PRO A 51 -3.50 -10.30 47.02
N GLY A 52 -3.60 -9.43 46.05
CA GLY A 52 -4.85 -8.81 45.62
C GLY A 52 -5.57 -9.77 44.67
N GLY A 53 -6.90 -9.85 44.77
CA GLY A 53 -7.73 -10.89 44.18
C GLY A 53 -7.55 -11.08 42.66
N ASN A 54 -7.35 -12.32 42.30
CA ASN A 54 -7.38 -12.81 40.96
C ASN A 54 -8.83 -12.86 40.47
N ASP A 55 -9.18 -11.97 39.55
CA ASP A 55 -10.04 -12.33 38.42
C ASP A 55 -9.11 -12.63 37.24
N ALA A 56 -8.49 -13.81 37.27
CA ALA A 56 -7.89 -14.39 36.10
C ALA A 56 -9.02 -14.62 35.09
N ALA A 57 -9.01 -13.93 33.96
CA ALA A 57 -9.83 -14.25 32.82
C ALA A 57 -9.55 -15.71 32.48
N THR A 58 -10.52 -16.57 32.72
CA THR A 58 -10.45 -17.97 32.32
C THR A 58 -10.38 -17.96 30.78
N GLY A 59 -9.49 -18.73 30.16
CA GLY A 59 -9.23 -18.78 28.71
C GLY A 59 -10.44 -19.14 27.79
N ASP A 60 -11.65 -18.97 28.30
CA ASP A 60 -12.92 -19.30 27.67
C ASP A 60 -13.66 -18.10 27.04
N THR A 61 -13.12 -16.89 27.12
CA THR A 61 -13.82 -15.68 26.64
C THR A 61 -12.93 -14.84 25.74
N LEU A 62 -13.56 -14.21 24.73
CA LEU A 62 -12.89 -13.26 23.86
C LEU A 62 -12.58 -11.98 24.64
N GLN A 63 -11.41 -11.41 24.36
CA GLN A 63 -10.96 -10.17 24.97
C GLN A 63 -11.74 -8.98 24.37
N GLU A 64 -12.01 -7.99 25.18
CA GLU A 64 -12.60 -6.74 24.73
C GLU A 64 -11.58 -5.94 23.90
N ILE A 65 -11.97 -5.49 22.71
CA ILE A 65 -11.10 -4.76 21.79
C ILE A 65 -11.49 -3.30 21.82
N VAL A 66 -10.51 -2.43 22.09
CA VAL A 66 -10.65 -0.98 22.01
C VAL A 66 -10.12 -0.48 20.68
N VAL A 67 -10.86 0.41 20.03
CA VAL A 67 -10.50 1.03 18.74
C VAL A 67 -10.52 2.55 18.83
N THR A 68 -9.84 3.21 17.90
CA THR A 68 -9.80 4.67 17.78
C THR A 68 -10.40 5.17 16.46
N ALA A 69 -11.30 4.38 15.88
CA ALA A 69 -11.92 4.59 14.58
C ALA A 69 -12.66 5.93 14.42
N ARG A 70 -13.18 6.50 15.52
CA ARG A 70 -13.85 7.82 15.54
C ARG A 70 -13.00 8.90 16.21
N LYS A 71 -11.69 8.76 16.18
CA LYS A 71 -10.69 9.65 16.84
C LYS A 71 -10.93 9.80 18.36
N ARG A 72 -11.52 8.78 18.97
CA ARG A 72 -11.71 8.60 20.41
C ARG A 72 -11.61 7.11 20.75
N SER A 73 -11.15 6.79 21.97
CA SER A 73 -11.04 5.41 22.45
C SER A 73 -12.42 4.83 22.74
N GLU A 74 -12.84 3.77 22.08
CA GLU A 74 -14.16 3.16 22.23
C GLU A 74 -14.08 1.64 22.06
N ASN A 75 -14.94 0.91 22.77
CA ASN A 75 -15.09 -0.52 22.57
C ASN A 75 -15.61 -0.84 21.18
N LEU A 76 -14.97 -1.75 20.45
CA LEU A 76 -15.34 -2.18 19.09
C LEU A 76 -16.84 -2.53 18.98
N GLN A 77 -17.43 -3.18 19.99
CA GLN A 77 -18.81 -3.66 19.99
C GLN A 77 -19.86 -2.55 20.15
N VAL A 78 -19.45 -1.32 20.48
CA VAL A 78 -20.38 -0.17 20.57
C VAL A 78 -20.21 0.83 19.44
N VAL A 79 -19.20 0.69 18.61
CA VAL A 79 -18.95 1.58 17.45
C VAL A 79 -19.84 1.15 16.28
N PRO A 80 -20.76 1.99 15.79
CA PRO A 80 -21.69 1.65 14.71
C PRO A 80 -21.05 1.80 13.31
N ILE A 81 -19.96 1.10 13.09
CA ILE A 81 -19.22 1.01 11.83
C ILE A 81 -18.74 -0.42 11.69
N ASN A 82 -18.72 -0.96 10.48
CA ASN A 82 -18.06 -2.24 10.24
C ASN A 82 -16.54 -2.06 10.24
N ILE A 83 -15.85 -2.72 11.18
CA ILE A 83 -14.41 -2.56 11.40
C ILE A 83 -13.80 -3.95 11.58
N ASP A 84 -12.80 -4.27 10.77
CA ASP A 84 -11.94 -5.42 11.00
C ASP A 84 -10.73 -4.98 11.84
N VAL A 85 -10.39 -5.76 12.85
CA VAL A 85 -9.26 -5.44 13.74
C VAL A 85 -8.35 -6.65 13.86
N PHE A 86 -7.06 -6.44 13.58
CA PHE A 86 -6.02 -7.38 13.98
C PHE A 86 -5.36 -6.86 15.25
N SER A 87 -5.68 -7.48 16.37
CA SER A 87 -5.03 -7.19 17.65
C SER A 87 -3.57 -7.64 17.63
N LYS A 88 -2.78 -7.18 18.61
CA LYS A 88 -1.41 -7.63 18.81
C LYS A 88 -1.30 -9.17 18.84
N LYS A 89 -2.27 -9.83 19.48
CA LYS A 89 -2.36 -11.29 19.54
C LYS A 89 -2.64 -11.90 18.18
N ASP A 90 -3.51 -11.29 17.36
CA ASP A 90 -3.80 -11.76 16.00
C ASP A 90 -2.57 -11.60 15.10
N LEU A 91 -1.87 -10.45 15.18
CA LEU A 91 -0.62 -10.23 14.44
C LEU A 91 0.42 -11.31 14.76
N GLN A 92 0.56 -11.67 16.02
CA GLN A 92 1.48 -12.71 16.47
C GLN A 92 1.03 -14.11 16.04
N ASN A 93 -0.24 -14.48 16.30
CA ASN A 93 -0.77 -15.82 16.02
C ASN A 93 -0.83 -16.12 14.53
N LEU A 94 -1.11 -15.14 13.69
CA LEU A 94 -1.19 -15.27 12.25
C LEU A 94 0.16 -15.01 11.55
N ALA A 95 1.19 -14.62 12.34
CA ALA A 95 2.50 -14.21 11.85
C ALA A 95 2.38 -13.15 10.73
N ILE A 96 1.67 -12.07 11.04
CA ILE A 96 1.48 -10.94 10.14
C ILE A 96 2.67 -10.00 10.33
N ASN A 97 3.59 -9.97 9.38
CA ASN A 97 4.80 -9.16 9.41
C ASN A 97 4.83 -8.14 8.27
N LYS A 98 4.02 -8.35 7.23
CA LYS A 98 3.92 -7.46 6.08
C LYS A 98 2.46 -7.28 5.64
N MET A 99 2.27 -6.33 4.75
CA MET A 99 0.95 -5.93 4.27
C MET A 99 0.18 -7.09 3.62
N ASP A 100 0.82 -7.87 2.78
CA ASP A 100 0.22 -9.00 2.07
C ASP A 100 -0.34 -10.06 3.01
N ASP A 101 0.24 -10.25 4.19
CA ASP A 101 -0.17 -11.26 5.16
C ASP A 101 -1.58 -11.00 5.69
N TYR A 102 -1.96 -9.74 5.95
CA TYR A 102 -3.30 -9.44 6.47
C TYR A 102 -4.31 -9.13 5.35
N LEU A 103 -3.88 -8.52 4.23
CA LEU A 103 -4.78 -8.19 3.13
C LEU A 103 -5.45 -9.43 2.52
N GLN A 104 -4.73 -10.56 2.48
CA GLN A 104 -5.30 -11.83 2.07
C GLN A 104 -6.41 -12.31 3.00
N LYS A 105 -6.36 -11.94 4.28
CA LYS A 105 -7.30 -12.39 5.32
C LYS A 105 -8.52 -11.47 5.48
N VAL A 106 -8.53 -10.29 4.84
CA VAL A 106 -9.63 -9.33 4.85
C VAL A 106 -10.44 -9.47 3.56
N PRO A 107 -11.63 -10.09 3.60
CA PRO A 107 -12.43 -10.35 2.40
C PRO A 107 -12.94 -9.07 1.71
N SER A 108 -13.22 -8.00 2.45
CA SER A 108 -13.70 -6.71 1.94
C SER A 108 -12.65 -5.96 1.12
N ILE A 109 -11.38 -6.36 1.18
CA ILE A 109 -10.27 -5.72 0.46
C ILE A 109 -9.75 -6.66 -0.62
N SER A 110 -9.62 -6.13 -1.83
CA SER A 110 -8.72 -6.65 -2.87
C SER A 110 -7.50 -5.74 -2.93
N TYR A 111 -6.38 -6.29 -3.34
CA TYR A 111 -5.20 -5.48 -3.61
C TYR A 111 -4.59 -5.89 -4.94
N ILE A 112 -3.92 -4.96 -5.55
CA ILE A 112 -3.10 -5.15 -6.73
C ILE A 112 -1.68 -4.69 -6.42
N SER A 113 -0.72 -5.37 -7.01
CA SER A 113 0.70 -5.07 -6.81
C SER A 113 1.47 -5.36 -8.08
N THR A 114 2.40 -4.49 -8.43
CA THR A 114 3.39 -4.74 -9.48
C THR A 114 4.71 -5.26 -8.91
N GLY A 115 4.78 -5.43 -7.59
CA GLY A 115 5.92 -5.88 -6.81
C GLY A 115 5.91 -5.25 -5.42
N PRO A 116 6.81 -5.65 -4.52
CA PRO A 116 6.91 -5.07 -3.19
C PRO A 116 7.09 -3.54 -3.25
N GLY A 117 6.42 -2.82 -2.36
CA GLY A 117 6.42 -1.37 -2.31
C GLY A 117 5.46 -0.68 -3.28
N THR A 118 4.80 -1.44 -4.16
CA THR A 118 3.87 -0.91 -5.17
C THR A 118 2.50 -1.57 -5.06
N GLN A 119 1.77 -1.24 -4.00
CA GLN A 119 0.44 -1.77 -3.73
C GLN A 119 -0.64 -0.70 -3.85
N LEU A 120 -1.82 -1.11 -4.28
CA LEU A 120 -3.05 -0.32 -4.26
C LEU A 120 -4.17 -1.15 -3.64
N PHE A 121 -4.88 -0.55 -2.66
CA PHE A 121 -6.00 -1.19 -1.97
C PHE A 121 -7.32 -0.84 -2.62
N VAL A 122 -8.16 -1.84 -2.80
CA VAL A 122 -9.52 -1.70 -3.30
C VAL A 122 -10.48 -2.24 -2.25
N MET A 123 -11.15 -1.35 -1.54
CA MET A 123 -12.12 -1.70 -0.51
C MET A 123 -13.52 -1.75 -1.07
N ARG A 124 -14.27 -2.83 -0.80
CA ARG A 124 -15.66 -3.03 -1.26
C ARG A 124 -15.83 -2.86 -2.78
N GLY A 125 -14.78 -3.15 -3.56
CA GLY A 125 -14.81 -3.02 -5.02
C GLY A 125 -14.86 -1.57 -5.56
N VAL A 126 -14.52 -0.57 -4.74
CA VAL A 126 -14.42 0.83 -5.17
C VAL A 126 -13.09 1.03 -5.90
N SER A 127 -13.10 0.79 -7.20
CA SER A 127 -11.91 0.87 -8.05
C SER A 127 -12.22 1.52 -9.39
N ASP A 128 -11.35 2.42 -9.80
CA ASP A 128 -11.37 3.06 -11.13
C ASP A 128 -10.55 2.31 -12.18
N GLY A 129 -9.84 1.25 -11.78
CA GLY A 129 -8.98 0.45 -12.65
C GLY A 129 -7.58 1.00 -12.86
N SER A 130 -7.19 2.00 -12.09
CA SER A 130 -5.83 2.55 -12.16
C SER A 130 -4.77 1.51 -11.78
N ASN A 131 -3.60 1.67 -12.39
CA ASN A 131 -2.41 0.88 -12.10
C ASN A 131 -1.66 1.52 -10.92
N PRO A 132 -1.06 0.76 -9.98
CA PRO A 132 -0.30 1.30 -8.85
C PRO A 132 0.79 2.31 -9.22
N ASN A 133 1.41 2.17 -10.39
CA ASN A 133 2.45 3.09 -10.87
C ASN A 133 1.91 4.36 -11.55
N TYR A 134 0.62 4.42 -11.87
CA TYR A 134 -0.01 5.52 -12.61
C TYR A 134 -1.38 5.85 -12.03
N SER A 135 -1.59 5.67 -10.74
CA SER A 135 -2.89 5.92 -10.14
C SER A 135 -3.04 7.37 -9.72
N ASN A 136 -4.29 7.82 -9.81
CA ASN A 136 -4.74 9.06 -9.19
C ASN A 136 -4.83 8.90 -7.67
N THR A 137 -5.33 9.92 -7.01
CA THR A 137 -5.65 9.89 -5.56
C THR A 137 -6.31 8.58 -5.15
N ALA A 138 -5.76 7.94 -4.13
CA ALA A 138 -6.27 6.70 -3.57
C ALA A 138 -7.75 6.82 -3.14
N SER A 139 -8.52 5.75 -3.30
CA SER A 139 -9.89 5.69 -2.76
C SER A 139 -9.94 5.21 -1.31
N THR A 140 -8.90 4.55 -0.83
CA THR A 140 -8.76 4.00 0.53
C THR A 140 -7.64 4.71 1.26
N GLY A 141 -7.94 5.36 2.39
CA GLY A 141 -6.95 6.06 3.20
C GLY A 141 -6.01 5.11 3.94
N PHE A 142 -4.74 5.47 4.05
CA PHE A 142 -3.72 4.74 4.79
C PHE A 142 -3.04 5.63 5.83
N TYR A 143 -3.01 5.16 7.09
CA TYR A 143 -2.55 5.96 8.22
C TYR A 143 -1.65 5.16 9.14
N VAL A 144 -0.62 5.83 9.68
CA VAL A 144 0.17 5.34 10.81
C VAL A 144 -0.07 6.28 11.99
N ASP A 145 -0.76 5.78 13.03
CA ASP A 145 -1.30 6.60 14.11
C ASP A 145 -2.20 7.74 13.56
N ASP A 146 -1.82 9.02 13.72
CA ASP A 146 -2.53 10.18 13.14
C ASP A 146 -1.87 10.72 11.85
N MET A 147 -0.81 10.07 11.35
CA MET A 147 -0.12 10.45 10.12
C MET A 147 -0.82 9.88 8.89
N SER A 148 -1.31 10.71 7.98
CA SER A 148 -1.71 10.29 6.64
C SER A 148 -0.46 9.93 5.84
N MET A 149 -0.48 8.78 5.19
CA MET A 149 0.61 8.30 4.34
C MET A 149 0.11 8.01 2.92
N ASN A 150 -0.85 8.79 2.46
CA ASN A 150 -1.35 8.68 1.10
C ASN A 150 -0.55 9.61 0.20
N ASP A 151 -0.13 9.09 -0.92
CA ASP A 151 0.52 9.84 -1.97
C ASP A 151 0.16 9.23 -3.32
N GLY A 152 -0.44 10.04 -4.19
CA GLY A 152 -0.68 9.76 -5.60
C GLY A 152 -1.24 8.37 -5.96
N GLY A 153 -1.81 7.64 -5.01
CA GLY A 153 -2.51 6.37 -5.26
C GLY A 153 -1.82 5.11 -4.78
N SER A 154 -0.49 5.04 -4.68
CA SER A 154 0.18 3.91 -4.03
C SER A 154 0.37 4.18 -2.54
N GLN A 155 0.31 3.13 -1.72
CA GLN A 155 0.55 3.23 -0.29
C GLN A 155 1.91 2.62 0.06
N PRO A 156 2.69 3.24 0.97
CA PRO A 156 3.94 2.67 1.42
C PRO A 156 3.79 1.29 2.05
N ASP A 157 4.57 0.33 1.62
CA ASP A 157 4.62 -1.02 2.20
C ASP A 157 5.48 -1.01 3.46
N LEU A 158 4.85 -0.81 4.60
CA LEU A 158 5.55 -0.74 5.88
C LEU A 158 5.60 -2.10 6.56
N HIS A 159 6.79 -2.47 7.02
CA HIS A 159 7.00 -3.67 7.82
C HIS A 159 6.29 -3.58 9.19
N LEU A 160 5.53 -4.62 9.54
CA LEU A 160 4.58 -4.63 10.66
C LEU A 160 5.20 -5.15 11.96
N TYR A 161 6.27 -4.51 12.42
CA TYR A 161 6.86 -4.86 13.71
C TYR A 161 6.56 -3.83 14.80
N ASP A 162 6.30 -4.33 16.01
CA ASP A 162 5.96 -3.55 17.18
C ASP A 162 4.71 -2.66 16.99
N ILE A 163 3.72 -3.22 16.32
CA ILE A 163 2.38 -2.66 16.11
C ILE A 163 1.45 -3.14 17.22
N GLU A 164 0.63 -2.26 17.75
CA GLU A 164 -0.39 -2.58 18.77
C GLU A 164 -1.59 -3.26 18.13
N ARG A 165 -2.07 -2.72 16.99
CA ARG A 165 -3.19 -3.26 16.22
C ARG A 165 -3.27 -2.62 14.83
N ILE A 166 -3.98 -3.28 13.92
CA ILE A 166 -4.43 -2.73 12.65
C ILE A 166 -5.94 -2.55 12.72
N GLU A 167 -6.43 -1.36 12.40
CA GLU A 167 -7.86 -1.04 12.28
C GLU A 167 -8.20 -0.84 10.80
N ILE A 168 -9.19 -1.56 10.28
CA ILE A 168 -9.68 -1.47 8.91
C ILE A 168 -11.13 -1.03 8.96
N LEU A 169 -11.37 0.22 8.59
CA LEU A 169 -12.67 0.86 8.64
C LEU A 169 -13.33 0.75 7.27
N ASN A 170 -14.33 -0.11 7.15
CA ASN A 170 -15.04 -0.36 5.91
C ASN A 170 -16.10 0.71 5.64
N GLY A 171 -16.15 1.23 4.40
CA GLY A 171 -17.05 2.30 3.98
C GLY A 171 -16.52 3.72 4.22
N PRO A 172 -17.18 4.74 3.65
CA PRO A 172 -16.69 6.12 3.63
C PRO A 172 -16.41 6.71 5.00
N GLN A 173 -15.24 7.33 5.15
CA GLN A 173 -14.77 7.98 6.37
C GLN A 173 -14.45 9.48 6.15
N GLY A 174 -14.96 10.11 5.10
CA GLY A 174 -14.65 11.49 4.71
C GLY A 174 -14.86 12.53 5.81
N THR A 175 -15.88 12.36 6.68
CA THR A 175 -16.13 13.27 7.81
C THR A 175 -15.14 13.17 8.96
N THR A 176 -14.24 12.19 8.96
CA THR A 176 -13.30 11.94 10.06
C THR A 176 -11.84 11.94 9.61
N PHE A 177 -11.60 11.43 8.40
CA PHE A 177 -10.26 11.19 7.86
C PHE A 177 -9.97 11.94 6.55
N GLY A 178 -10.92 12.74 6.03
CA GLY A 178 -10.71 13.59 4.86
C GLY A 178 -10.94 12.89 3.52
N ALA A 179 -10.39 13.48 2.46
CA ALA A 179 -10.66 13.16 1.07
C ALA A 179 -10.25 11.73 0.67
N GLU A 180 -9.11 11.28 1.16
CA GLU A 180 -8.50 10.02 0.74
C GLU A 180 -9.18 8.78 1.35
N ALA A 181 -10.12 8.98 2.29
CA ALA A 181 -10.89 7.91 2.91
C ALA A 181 -12.28 7.74 2.25
N MET A 182 -12.35 7.77 0.91
CA MET A 182 -13.60 7.67 0.16
C MET A 182 -14.26 6.29 0.32
N SER A 183 -13.51 5.21 0.23
CA SER A 183 -14.03 3.84 0.36
C SER A 183 -13.85 3.25 1.75
N GLY A 184 -12.95 3.84 2.56
CA GLY A 184 -12.61 3.43 3.91
C GLY A 184 -11.19 3.83 4.29
N ALA A 185 -10.71 3.32 5.43
CA ALA A 185 -9.37 3.62 5.93
C ALA A 185 -8.70 2.40 6.56
N ILE A 186 -7.40 2.28 6.36
CA ILE A 186 -6.52 1.31 7.03
C ILE A 186 -5.61 2.10 7.98
N ARG A 187 -5.53 1.69 9.25
CA ARG A 187 -4.76 2.38 10.26
C ARG A 187 -3.84 1.42 11.00
N TYR A 188 -2.56 1.71 11.03
CA TYR A 188 -1.58 1.05 11.89
C TYR A 188 -1.42 1.84 13.17
N ILE A 189 -1.76 1.24 14.30
CA ILE A 189 -1.57 1.84 15.62
C ILE A 189 -0.31 1.25 16.24
N THR A 190 0.66 2.11 16.50
CA THR A 190 1.97 1.68 17.00
C THR A 190 1.98 1.51 18.53
N ASN A 191 2.79 0.58 19.05
CA ASN A 191 3.02 0.49 20.48
C ASN A 191 3.72 1.75 21.01
N LYS A 192 3.17 2.36 22.06
CA LYS A 192 3.72 3.56 22.71
C LYS A 192 4.66 3.18 23.88
N PRO A 193 5.58 4.09 24.31
CA PRO A 193 6.39 3.85 25.49
C PRO A 193 5.56 3.64 26.75
N ASP A 194 5.75 2.51 27.43
CA ASP A 194 5.25 2.26 28.78
C ASP A 194 6.15 2.98 29.79
N LEU A 195 5.55 3.80 30.68
CA LEU A 195 6.25 4.64 31.62
C LEU A 195 6.66 3.91 32.92
N ASN A 196 6.21 2.67 33.13
CA ASN A 196 6.35 1.96 34.38
C ASN A 196 7.15 0.66 34.24
N THR A 197 7.16 0.03 33.06
CA THR A 197 7.67 -1.33 32.88
C THR A 197 8.85 -1.38 31.90
N VAL A 198 9.97 -1.95 32.32
CA VAL A 198 11.04 -2.34 31.38
C VAL A 198 10.63 -3.62 30.68
N SER A 199 10.51 -3.58 29.36
CA SER A 199 10.20 -4.77 28.54
C SER A 199 11.05 -4.83 27.30
N ALA A 200 11.28 -6.03 26.78
CA ALA A 200 12.03 -6.27 25.55
C ALA A 200 11.46 -7.49 24.81
N GLY A 201 11.66 -7.54 23.51
CA GLY A 201 11.29 -8.68 22.69
C GLY A 201 12.27 -8.90 21.57
N PHE A 202 12.32 -10.15 21.13
CA PHE A 202 13.10 -10.56 19.98
C PHE A 202 12.32 -11.63 19.21
N ASP A 203 12.24 -11.49 17.91
CA ASP A 203 11.64 -12.43 16.98
C ASP A 203 12.65 -12.80 15.90
N PHE A 204 12.64 -14.07 15.56
CA PHE A 204 13.39 -14.64 14.46
C PHE A 204 12.46 -15.48 13.62
N ASP A 205 12.48 -15.29 12.33
CA ASP A 205 11.83 -16.15 11.35
C ASP A 205 12.84 -16.59 10.31
N GLY A 206 12.81 -17.86 9.94
CA GLY A 206 13.66 -18.43 8.90
C GLY A 206 12.87 -19.41 8.04
N GLY A 207 12.74 -19.13 6.75
CA GLY A 207 11.97 -19.90 5.79
C GLY A 207 12.80 -20.43 4.62
N GLN A 208 12.41 -21.58 4.11
CA GLN A 208 12.92 -22.16 2.86
C GLN A 208 11.81 -22.13 1.83
N ILE A 209 11.94 -21.30 0.83
CA ILE A 209 11.04 -21.25 -0.33
C ILE A 209 11.25 -22.54 -1.14
N GLN A 210 10.18 -23.15 -1.58
CA GLN A 210 10.23 -24.40 -2.34
C GLN A 210 11.00 -24.20 -3.65
N SER A 211 12.08 -24.94 -3.82
CA SER A 211 12.95 -24.91 -5.00
C SER A 211 13.60 -23.57 -5.29
N ALA A 212 13.71 -22.69 -4.30
CA ALA A 212 14.20 -21.32 -4.42
C ALA A 212 15.09 -20.93 -3.21
N GLN A 213 15.33 -19.65 -2.97
CA GLN A 213 16.18 -19.13 -1.90
C GLN A 213 15.50 -19.20 -0.52
N GLN A 214 16.16 -18.67 0.49
CA GLN A 214 15.72 -18.65 1.89
C GLN A 214 15.28 -17.25 2.29
N ASN A 215 14.29 -17.21 3.19
CA ASN A 215 13.83 -16.00 3.86
C ASN A 215 14.42 -15.94 5.27
N TRP A 216 14.74 -14.72 5.74
CA TRP A 216 15.25 -14.48 7.08
C TRP A 216 14.74 -13.15 7.63
N THR A 217 14.06 -13.19 8.78
CA THR A 217 13.58 -12.00 9.46
C THR A 217 14.13 -11.95 10.88
N TYR A 218 14.64 -10.81 11.29
CA TYR A 218 15.11 -10.50 12.63
C TYR A 218 14.45 -9.22 13.12
N GLU A 219 13.83 -9.29 14.28
CA GLU A 219 13.09 -8.17 14.84
C GLU A 219 13.37 -8.05 16.33
N GLY A 220 13.39 -6.82 16.84
CA GLY A 220 13.58 -6.60 18.28
C GLY A 220 13.04 -5.28 18.76
N PHE A 221 12.52 -5.24 19.97
CA PHE A 221 12.14 -4.00 20.64
C PHE A 221 12.66 -3.93 22.08
N LEU A 222 12.77 -2.71 22.58
CA LEU A 222 13.12 -2.38 23.95
C LEU A 222 12.25 -1.22 24.44
N ASN A 223 11.65 -1.36 25.61
CA ASN A 223 10.93 -0.32 26.34
C ASN A 223 11.62 -0.05 27.68
N VAL A 224 11.94 1.21 27.97
CA VAL A 224 12.60 1.63 29.21
C VAL A 224 11.92 2.85 29.77
N PRO A 225 11.32 2.79 30.98
CA PRO A 225 10.96 3.97 31.73
C PRO A 225 12.25 4.66 32.23
N LEU A 226 12.60 5.77 31.59
CA LEU A 226 13.78 6.57 31.97
C LEU A 226 13.57 7.29 33.30
N ILE A 227 12.32 7.75 33.53
CA ILE A 227 11.82 8.27 34.79
C ILE A 227 10.44 7.65 34.97
N GLU A 228 10.30 6.76 35.96
CA GLU A 228 9.07 6.03 36.25
C GLU A 228 7.85 6.95 36.35
N GLY A 229 6.79 6.62 35.65
CA GLY A 229 5.55 7.38 35.55
C GLY A 229 5.66 8.73 34.82
N VAL A 230 6.85 9.13 34.32
CA VAL A 230 7.07 10.46 33.74
C VAL A 230 7.68 10.43 32.36
N LEU A 231 8.75 9.68 32.15
CA LEU A 231 9.48 9.67 30.86
C LEU A 231 9.83 8.25 30.47
N GLY A 232 9.33 7.83 29.33
CA GLY A 232 9.61 6.52 28.74
C GLY A 232 10.23 6.62 27.36
N LEU A 233 11.03 5.61 27.02
CA LEU A 233 11.62 5.39 25.72
C LEU A 233 11.21 4.01 25.23
N ARG A 234 10.77 3.92 23.98
CA ARG A 234 10.59 2.66 23.25
C ARG A 234 11.35 2.72 21.94
N ALA A 235 12.06 1.65 21.62
CA ALA A 235 12.78 1.51 20.35
C ALA A 235 12.53 0.14 19.76
N SER A 236 12.33 0.06 18.44
CA SER A 236 12.24 -1.19 17.70
C SER A 236 13.13 -1.14 16.46
N ALA A 237 13.59 -2.30 16.01
CA ALA A 237 14.36 -2.44 14.79
C ALA A 237 14.06 -3.79 14.15
N PHE A 238 14.15 -3.85 12.83
CA PHE A 238 13.92 -5.06 12.05
C PHE A 238 14.86 -5.12 10.84
N SER A 239 15.07 -6.34 10.37
CA SER A 239 15.74 -6.63 9.11
C SER A 239 15.08 -7.87 8.52
N ASP A 240 14.51 -7.73 7.35
CA ASP A 240 13.83 -8.77 6.60
C ASP A 240 14.52 -8.97 5.27
N SER A 241 14.69 -10.23 4.86
CA SER A 241 15.31 -10.61 3.59
C SER A 241 14.50 -11.73 2.97
N GLU A 242 13.78 -11.41 1.90
CA GLU A 242 13.03 -12.37 1.10
C GLU A 242 13.87 -12.86 -0.08
N GLY A 243 14.00 -14.17 -0.17
CA GLY A 243 14.75 -14.84 -1.22
C GLY A 243 14.01 -14.83 -2.57
N GLY A 244 14.77 -14.91 -3.64
CA GLY A 244 14.21 -15.01 -4.99
C GLY A 244 13.53 -16.35 -5.26
N PHE A 245 12.55 -16.35 -6.16
CA PHE A 245 11.80 -17.51 -6.62
C PHE A 245 11.33 -17.42 -8.09
N ILE A 246 11.67 -16.33 -8.78
CA ILE A 246 11.40 -16.16 -10.22
C ILE A 246 12.71 -16.38 -10.98
N ASP A 247 12.67 -17.25 -11.97
CA ASP A 247 13.81 -17.54 -12.81
C ASP A 247 13.85 -16.59 -14.02
N ASN A 248 14.99 -15.97 -14.30
CA ASN A 248 15.25 -15.29 -15.57
C ASN A 248 15.95 -16.28 -16.51
N GLU A 249 15.19 -16.82 -17.47
CA GLU A 249 15.72 -17.84 -18.40
C GLU A 249 16.62 -17.24 -19.48
N GLU A 250 17.69 -17.95 -19.81
CA GLU A 250 18.53 -17.58 -20.93
C GLU A 250 17.79 -17.73 -22.25
N THR A 251 17.68 -16.63 -22.98
CA THR A 251 17.00 -16.59 -24.29
C THR A 251 17.74 -15.68 -25.26
N THR A 252 17.37 -15.85 -26.51
CA THR A 252 17.85 -15.01 -27.61
C THR A 252 16.63 -14.42 -28.30
N ARG A 253 16.59 -13.11 -28.41
CA ARG A 253 15.50 -12.37 -29.08
C ARG A 253 16.00 -11.76 -30.37
N ALA A 254 15.27 -12.03 -31.46
CA ALA A 254 15.42 -11.32 -32.71
C ALA A 254 14.53 -10.09 -32.75
N TRP A 255 15.10 -8.95 -33.03
CA TRP A 255 14.40 -7.68 -33.06
C TRP A 255 13.91 -7.35 -34.48
N VAL A 256 12.98 -6.39 -34.57
CA VAL A 256 12.35 -6.00 -35.84
C VAL A 256 13.37 -5.58 -36.90
N ASN A 257 14.47 -4.97 -36.50
CA ASN A 257 15.58 -4.59 -37.42
C ASN A 257 16.52 -5.76 -37.78
N GLY A 258 16.22 -6.98 -37.36
CA GLY A 258 17.05 -8.17 -37.60
C GLY A 258 18.27 -8.31 -36.67
N ALA A 259 18.48 -7.39 -35.72
CA ALA A 259 19.48 -7.58 -34.65
C ALA A 259 19.06 -8.72 -33.74
N VAL A 260 20.03 -9.41 -33.16
CA VAL A 260 19.81 -10.51 -32.23
C VAL A 260 20.53 -10.21 -30.95
N SER A 261 19.80 -10.22 -29.83
CA SER A 261 20.37 -10.06 -28.48
C SER A 261 20.18 -11.33 -27.67
N ASN A 262 21.12 -11.58 -26.79
CA ASN A 262 21.07 -12.67 -25.80
C ASN A 262 21.15 -12.07 -24.41
N ASN A 263 20.37 -12.61 -23.48
CA ASN A 263 20.33 -12.15 -22.09
C ASN A 263 21.19 -12.96 -21.13
N ALA A 264 22.13 -13.79 -21.64
CA ALA A 264 22.98 -14.67 -20.80
C ALA A 264 23.69 -13.96 -19.64
N LEU A 265 23.90 -12.65 -19.73
CA LEU A 265 24.53 -11.85 -18.67
C LEU A 265 23.58 -11.66 -17.47
N TRP A 266 22.29 -11.70 -17.71
CA TRP A 266 21.22 -11.43 -16.71
C TRP A 266 20.42 -12.68 -16.36
N ALA A 267 20.59 -13.76 -17.15
CA ALA A 267 19.89 -15.01 -16.94
C ALA A 267 20.47 -15.75 -15.72
N HIS A 268 19.66 -15.91 -14.70
CA HIS A 268 19.98 -16.71 -13.52
C HIS A 268 18.70 -17.13 -12.79
N LYS A 269 18.82 -18.15 -11.97
CA LYS A 269 17.73 -18.60 -11.09
C LYS A 269 17.53 -17.64 -9.93
N ASP A 270 16.29 -17.66 -9.43
CA ASP A 270 15.92 -16.87 -8.26
C ASP A 270 16.31 -15.40 -8.46
N TYR A 271 15.85 -14.83 -9.59
CA TYR A 271 16.25 -13.51 -10.07
C TYR A 271 15.74 -12.37 -9.19
N ASN A 272 14.51 -12.52 -8.66
CA ASN A 272 13.91 -11.54 -7.76
C ASN A 272 14.41 -11.75 -6.32
N ARG A 273 14.47 -10.69 -5.55
CA ARG A 273 14.70 -10.72 -4.10
C ARG A 273 14.35 -9.38 -3.48
N GLU A 274 14.07 -9.38 -2.18
CA GLU A 274 13.78 -8.18 -1.42
C GLU A 274 14.60 -8.13 -0.14
N ASN A 275 14.96 -6.90 0.29
CA ASN A 275 15.51 -6.64 1.60
C ASN A 275 14.85 -5.41 2.19
N VAL A 276 14.28 -5.55 3.38
CA VAL A 276 13.66 -4.46 4.12
C VAL A 276 14.39 -4.30 5.46
N GLU A 277 14.83 -3.10 5.76
CA GLU A 277 15.47 -2.79 7.05
C GLU A 277 14.91 -1.47 7.61
N GLY A 278 14.72 -1.42 8.91
CA GLY A 278 14.14 -0.22 9.49
C GLY A 278 14.04 -0.26 11.01
N GLY A 279 13.36 0.73 11.54
CA GLY A 279 13.12 0.82 12.97
C GLY A 279 12.39 2.08 13.37
N ARG A 280 12.00 2.12 14.62
CA ARG A 280 11.27 3.23 15.24
C ARG A 280 11.80 3.53 16.61
N VAL A 281 11.86 4.82 16.97
CA VAL A 281 12.17 5.29 18.32
C VAL A 281 11.08 6.26 18.76
N ALA A 282 10.49 6.02 19.92
CA ALA A 282 9.46 6.86 20.51
C ALA A 282 9.85 7.30 21.94
N ILE A 283 9.57 8.55 22.27
CA ILE A 283 9.76 9.13 23.60
C ILE A 283 8.44 9.70 24.06
N LYS A 284 7.92 9.20 25.18
CA LYS A 284 6.69 9.69 25.83
C LYS A 284 7.03 10.42 27.11
N LEU A 285 6.50 11.64 27.26
CA LEU A 285 6.60 12.47 28.44
C LEU A 285 5.21 12.70 29.04
N GLN A 286 5.00 12.24 30.27
CA GLN A 286 3.81 12.55 31.08
C GLN A 286 4.02 13.84 31.83
N LEU A 287 3.13 14.79 31.62
CA LEU A 287 3.15 16.10 32.27
C LEU A 287 2.06 16.20 33.37
N PRO A 288 2.13 17.19 34.28
CA PRO A 288 1.05 17.42 35.24
C PRO A 288 -0.30 17.69 34.55
N HIS A 289 -1.41 17.42 35.27
CA HIS A 289 -2.79 17.69 34.81
C HIS A 289 -3.21 16.88 33.59
N GLN A 290 -2.78 15.62 33.52
CA GLN A 290 -3.12 14.70 32.43
C GLN A 290 -2.65 15.15 31.03
N TRP A 291 -1.65 16.02 30.96
CA TRP A 291 -1.00 16.31 29.68
C TRP A 291 0.06 15.25 29.37
N SER A 292 0.14 14.87 28.12
CA SER A 292 1.22 14.02 27.61
C SER A 292 1.78 14.56 26.32
N ALA A 293 3.06 14.24 26.04
CA ALA A 293 3.70 14.52 24.78
C ALA A 293 4.43 13.26 24.29
N LEU A 294 4.28 12.95 23.02
CA LEU A 294 4.94 11.83 22.35
C LEU A 294 5.70 12.37 21.16
N LEU A 295 6.92 11.93 21.00
CA LEU A 295 7.71 12.14 19.77
C LEU A 295 8.16 10.79 19.24
N THR A 296 7.82 10.50 18.02
CA THR A 296 8.20 9.27 17.32
C THR A 296 8.99 9.60 16.06
N TYR A 297 10.09 8.88 15.83
CA TYR A 297 10.81 8.84 14.57
C TYR A 297 10.86 7.41 14.07
N GLY A 298 10.51 7.21 12.81
CA GLY A 298 10.59 5.94 12.10
C GLY A 298 11.35 6.08 10.79
N PHE A 299 12.01 5.00 10.39
CA PHE A 299 12.59 4.90 9.07
C PHE A 299 12.47 3.47 8.54
N GLN A 300 12.36 3.35 7.22
CA GLN A 300 12.42 2.08 6.52
C GLN A 300 13.17 2.26 5.19
N ARG A 301 13.99 1.28 4.87
CA ARG A 301 14.58 1.12 3.56
C ARG A 301 14.19 -0.23 3.00
N GLN A 302 13.54 -0.23 1.85
CA GLN A 302 13.13 -1.41 1.11
C GLN A 302 13.86 -1.41 -0.23
N ASN A 303 14.48 -2.50 -0.58
CA ASN A 303 15.28 -2.62 -1.79
C ASN A 303 14.97 -3.95 -2.48
N THR A 304 14.30 -3.87 -3.62
CA THR A 304 13.95 -5.01 -4.45
C THR A 304 14.91 -5.13 -5.62
N HIS A 305 15.08 -6.34 -6.09
CA HIS A 305 15.87 -6.64 -7.29
C HIS A 305 15.13 -7.67 -8.12
N GLY A 306 15.31 -7.59 -9.45
CA GLY A 306 14.70 -8.51 -10.40
C GLY A 306 13.21 -8.26 -10.61
N ALA A 307 12.64 -9.05 -11.49
CA ALA A 307 11.22 -9.00 -11.83
C ALA A 307 10.38 -9.70 -10.75
N TRP A 308 9.29 -9.07 -10.33
CA TRP A 308 8.29 -9.64 -9.40
C TRP A 308 7.04 -10.12 -10.13
N ASP A 309 7.11 -10.15 -11.44
CA ASP A 309 6.10 -10.69 -12.34
C ASP A 309 6.61 -11.94 -13.06
N GLU A 310 5.72 -12.70 -13.69
CA GLU A 310 6.04 -13.78 -14.61
C GLU A 310 5.52 -13.45 -16.02
N ASP A 311 6.14 -14.06 -17.02
CA ASP A 311 5.67 -14.04 -18.41
C ASP A 311 4.73 -15.24 -18.62
N PRO A 312 3.42 -15.06 -18.83
CA PRO A 312 2.47 -16.16 -18.97
C PRO A 312 2.70 -17.03 -20.20
N THR A 313 3.58 -16.62 -21.10
CA THR A 313 3.99 -17.43 -22.27
C THR A 313 5.12 -18.42 -21.96
N LEU A 314 5.74 -18.28 -20.79
CA LEU A 314 6.81 -19.15 -20.29
C LEU A 314 6.29 -20.13 -19.22
N ALA A 315 7.20 -20.85 -18.59
CA ALA A 315 6.85 -21.66 -17.44
C ALA A 315 6.44 -20.76 -16.25
N PRO A 316 5.59 -21.23 -15.31
CA PRO A 316 5.26 -20.46 -14.12
C PRO A 316 6.51 -19.95 -13.38
N ARG A 317 6.44 -18.72 -12.87
CA ARG A 317 7.54 -18.07 -12.16
C ARG A 317 8.80 -17.88 -13.00
N THR A 318 8.62 -17.58 -14.28
CA THR A 318 9.71 -17.42 -15.23
C THR A 318 9.55 -16.15 -16.05
N VAL A 319 10.65 -15.45 -16.26
CA VAL A 319 10.76 -14.28 -17.15
C VAL A 319 11.91 -14.42 -18.12
N SER A 320 11.99 -13.52 -19.12
CA SER A 320 13.11 -13.40 -20.04
C SER A 320 13.56 -11.94 -20.15
N ARG A 321 14.17 -11.42 -19.07
CA ARG A 321 14.65 -10.04 -18.99
C ARG A 321 16.05 -9.91 -19.58
N PHE A 322 16.28 -8.79 -20.26
CA PHE A 322 17.54 -8.46 -20.94
C PHE A 322 18.37 -7.41 -20.20
N GLY A 323 17.95 -7.04 -18.99
CA GLY A 323 18.60 -6.05 -18.15
C GLY A 323 18.34 -6.24 -16.66
N PRO A 324 19.01 -5.45 -15.82
CA PRO A 324 18.73 -5.43 -14.39
C PRO A 324 17.41 -4.71 -14.11
N GLU A 325 16.69 -5.17 -13.08
CA GLU A 325 15.51 -4.49 -12.54
C GLU A 325 15.73 -4.29 -11.04
N SER A 326 15.29 -3.15 -10.52
CA SER A 326 15.38 -2.85 -9.09
C SER A 326 14.42 -1.71 -8.72
N ASP A 327 13.91 -1.73 -7.50
CA ASP A 327 13.18 -0.63 -6.91
C ASP A 327 13.70 -0.38 -5.48
N LEU A 328 13.98 0.87 -5.15
CA LEU A 328 14.46 1.31 -3.84
C LEU A 328 13.48 2.31 -3.27
N PHE A 329 12.97 2.03 -2.08
CA PHE A 329 12.19 2.97 -1.28
C PHE A 329 12.94 3.30 0.00
N GLU A 330 13.09 4.58 0.31
CA GLU A 330 13.65 5.06 1.57
C GLU A 330 12.62 6.00 2.24
N THR A 331 11.95 5.52 3.28
CA THR A 331 10.87 6.24 3.97
C THR A 331 11.35 6.73 5.33
N ASN A 332 11.11 8.00 5.65
CA ASN A 332 11.33 8.58 6.97
C ASN A 332 10.02 9.19 7.49
N MET A 333 9.78 9.05 8.78
CA MET A 333 8.55 9.46 9.44
C MET A 333 8.87 10.16 10.76
N VAL A 334 8.22 11.28 11.03
CA VAL A 334 8.26 11.97 12.33
C VAL A 334 6.83 12.25 12.77
N ASP A 335 6.46 11.86 13.98
CA ASP A 335 5.17 12.16 14.60
C ASP A 335 5.40 12.84 15.95
N PHE A 336 4.82 14.00 16.11
CA PHE A 336 4.77 14.75 17.37
C PHE A 336 3.33 14.93 17.79
N HIS A 337 2.97 14.32 18.90
CA HIS A 337 1.63 14.29 19.44
C HIS A 337 1.61 14.89 20.84
N VAL A 338 0.63 15.77 21.13
CA VAL A 338 0.39 16.35 22.45
C VAL A 338 -1.10 16.24 22.75
N GLU A 339 -1.41 15.70 23.91
CA GLU A 339 -2.79 15.61 24.39
C GLU A 339 -2.91 16.08 25.83
N GLY A 340 -4.07 16.62 26.19
CA GLY A 340 -4.30 17.05 27.57
C GLY A 340 -5.68 17.58 27.85
N ASP A 341 -6.03 17.58 29.15
CA ASP A 341 -7.31 18.03 29.64
C ASP A 341 -7.42 19.57 29.65
N VAL A 342 -8.41 20.11 28.94
CA VAL A 342 -8.76 21.54 28.96
C VAL A 342 -10.08 21.81 29.71
N GLY A 343 -10.54 20.85 30.51
CA GLY A 343 -11.69 20.93 31.39
C GLY A 343 -12.99 20.41 30.74
N ILE A 344 -13.43 21.00 29.65
CA ILE A 344 -14.67 20.59 28.95
C ILE A 344 -14.42 19.50 27.90
N ALA A 345 -13.17 19.29 27.52
CA ALA A 345 -12.75 18.38 26.48
C ALA A 345 -11.28 18.00 26.69
N ASP A 346 -10.81 16.99 25.96
CA ASP A 346 -9.41 16.75 25.73
C ASP A 346 -8.99 17.45 24.44
N LEU A 347 -7.88 18.20 24.50
CA LEU A 347 -7.25 18.78 23.34
C LEU A 347 -6.19 17.82 22.85
N VAL A 348 -6.21 17.55 21.57
CA VAL A 348 -5.20 16.76 20.87
C VAL A 348 -4.60 17.61 19.76
N PHE A 349 -3.29 17.67 19.72
CA PHE A 349 -2.51 18.26 18.64
C PHE A 349 -1.53 17.22 18.10
N ALA A 350 -1.63 16.91 16.81
CA ALA A 350 -0.70 16.06 16.10
C ALA A 350 -0.02 16.86 14.99
N SER A 351 1.29 16.74 14.85
CA SER A 351 2.09 17.33 13.79
C SER A 351 3.00 16.26 13.21
N THR A 352 2.82 15.92 11.96
CA THR A 352 3.51 14.81 11.33
C THR A 352 4.28 15.26 10.08
N TYR A 353 5.35 14.57 9.81
CA TYR A 353 6.15 14.71 8.60
C TYR A 353 6.57 13.33 8.12
N TRP A 354 6.42 13.06 6.84
CA TRP A 354 7.06 11.93 6.20
C TRP A 354 7.59 12.31 4.82
N ASN A 355 8.58 11.57 4.39
CA ASN A 355 9.06 11.59 3.02
C ASN A 355 9.40 10.17 2.58
N GLN A 356 9.23 9.92 1.28
CA GLN A 356 9.69 8.69 0.65
C GLN A 356 10.53 9.06 -0.58
N GLU A 357 11.70 8.47 -0.69
CA GLU A 357 12.49 8.52 -1.91
C GLU A 357 12.34 7.17 -2.61
N ARG A 358 11.78 7.18 -3.82
CA ARG A 358 11.68 6.02 -4.69
C ARG A 358 12.62 6.17 -5.87
N ARG A 359 13.35 5.10 -6.18
CA ARG A 359 14.18 4.99 -7.38
C ARG A 359 13.97 3.63 -8.01
N GLN A 360 13.30 3.61 -9.14
CA GLN A 360 13.02 2.40 -9.90
C GLN A 360 13.87 2.35 -11.16
N TRP A 361 14.25 1.13 -11.54
CA TRP A 361 14.94 0.83 -12.78
C TRP A 361 14.41 -0.48 -13.35
N ASP A 362 13.78 -0.42 -14.53
CA ASP A 362 13.15 -1.57 -15.20
C ASP A 362 13.66 -1.78 -16.61
N GLU A 363 13.62 -3.03 -17.04
CA GLU A 363 13.80 -3.41 -18.44
C GLU A 363 12.48 -3.17 -19.21
N TYR A 364 12.53 -2.38 -20.27
CA TYR A 364 11.36 -1.87 -21.01
C TYR A 364 11.40 -2.21 -22.51
N SER A 365 12.21 -3.17 -22.90
CA SER A 365 12.50 -3.48 -24.32
C SER A 365 11.28 -4.02 -25.07
N GLN A 366 10.34 -4.64 -24.37
CA GLN A 366 9.11 -5.17 -24.97
C GLN A 366 8.20 -4.05 -25.49
N TYR A 367 8.12 -2.95 -24.77
CA TYR A 367 7.38 -1.76 -25.21
C TYR A 367 7.86 -1.28 -26.57
N GLU A 368 9.17 -1.14 -26.72
CA GLU A 368 9.80 -0.73 -27.97
C GLU A 368 9.52 -1.72 -29.10
N GLN A 369 9.58 -3.02 -28.82
CA GLN A 369 9.30 -4.05 -29.84
C GLN A 369 7.86 -3.99 -30.35
N ASN A 370 6.90 -3.77 -29.47
CA ASN A 370 5.48 -3.68 -29.85
C ASN A 370 5.18 -2.37 -30.57
N TYR A 371 5.79 -1.28 -30.15
CA TYR A 371 5.63 0.03 -30.81
C TYR A 371 6.19 0.02 -32.22
N ASN A 372 7.33 -0.64 -32.49
CA ASN A 372 7.95 -0.77 -33.79
C ASN A 372 7.35 -1.89 -34.66
N GLY A 373 6.69 -2.89 -34.05
CA GLY A 373 6.10 -4.04 -34.77
C GLY A 373 4.72 -3.80 -35.36
N GLY A 374 3.99 -2.81 -34.86
CA GLY A 374 2.66 -2.45 -35.33
C GLY A 374 2.68 -1.20 -36.19
N SER A 375 2.75 -1.29 -37.48
CA SER A 375 2.48 -0.29 -38.56
C SER A 375 2.60 1.22 -38.21
N GLN A 376 3.05 1.62 -37.07
CA GLN A 376 3.27 2.98 -36.60
C GLN A 376 4.73 3.16 -36.15
N GLU A 377 5.52 3.72 -37.07
CA GLU A 377 6.56 4.69 -36.81
C GLU A 377 7.63 4.32 -35.83
N GLY A 378 8.62 3.54 -36.21
CA GLY A 378 9.84 3.28 -35.44
C GLY A 378 10.59 4.55 -35.08
N PHE A 379 10.18 5.18 -33.99
CA PHE A 379 10.75 6.43 -33.50
C PHE A 379 12.21 6.33 -33.06
N THR A 380 12.67 5.16 -32.70
CA THR A 380 13.91 5.00 -31.97
C THR A 380 15.09 4.52 -32.81
N CYS A 381 14.80 3.76 -33.85
CA CYS A 381 15.80 3.40 -34.81
C CYS A 381 15.22 3.63 -36.22
N LEU A 382 15.54 4.73 -36.83
CA LEU A 382 15.11 5.18 -38.15
C LEU A 382 15.34 4.12 -39.25
N THR A 383 14.74 2.95 -39.05
CA THR A 383 14.70 1.88 -40.10
C THR A 383 13.54 2.04 -41.00
N ASP A 384 12.57 2.92 -40.69
CA ASP A 384 11.42 3.18 -41.59
C ASP A 384 11.89 3.95 -42.82
N PRO A 385 11.66 3.40 -44.02
CA PRO A 385 11.96 4.08 -45.27
C PRO A 385 11.28 5.44 -45.40
N TYR A 386 10.12 5.65 -44.78
CA TYR A 386 9.37 6.89 -44.82
C TYR A 386 10.09 8.01 -44.06
N TYR A 387 10.50 7.77 -42.83
CA TYR A 387 11.25 8.76 -42.06
C TYR A 387 12.67 8.98 -42.54
N SER A 388 13.34 7.93 -43.02
CA SER A 388 14.66 8.11 -43.61
C SER A 388 14.62 8.94 -44.94
N GLN A 389 13.55 8.85 -45.71
CA GLN A 389 13.35 9.71 -46.91
C GLN A 389 12.92 11.13 -46.53
N LEU A 390 12.15 11.28 -45.46
CA LEU A 390 11.73 12.58 -44.93
C LEU A 390 12.93 13.34 -44.36
N LEU A 391 13.79 12.65 -43.61
CA LEU A 391 14.98 13.21 -42.97
C LEU A 391 16.15 13.46 -43.95
N TYR A 392 16.27 12.59 -44.99
CA TYR A 392 17.36 12.66 -45.97
C TYR A 392 16.79 12.51 -47.37
N PRO A 393 16.10 13.54 -47.89
CA PRO A 393 15.53 13.48 -49.24
C PRO A 393 16.57 13.16 -50.31
N GLY A 394 16.45 11.99 -50.93
CA GLY A 394 17.35 11.56 -52.00
C GLY A 394 18.51 10.66 -51.60
N SER A 395 18.64 10.30 -50.32
CA SER A 395 19.54 9.24 -49.88
C SER A 395 18.85 7.89 -49.84
N ALA A 396 19.53 6.83 -50.26
CA ALA A 396 19.09 5.49 -49.92
C ALA A 396 19.04 5.34 -48.38
N PRO A 397 18.03 4.64 -47.81
CA PRO A 397 18.01 4.43 -46.35
C PRO A 397 19.32 3.72 -45.98
N ALA A 398 20.19 4.46 -45.33
CA ALA A 398 21.40 3.88 -44.73
C ALA A 398 20.93 3.10 -43.49
N PRO A 399 21.21 1.82 -43.38
CA PRO A 399 21.00 1.13 -42.12
C PRO A 399 21.87 1.87 -41.08
N TYR A 400 21.21 2.46 -40.08
CA TYR A 400 21.90 3.02 -38.92
C TYR A 400 22.59 1.87 -38.20
N SER A 401 23.89 1.71 -38.48
CA SER A 401 24.71 0.61 -37.98
C SER A 401 25.09 0.72 -36.49
N GLY A 402 24.54 1.70 -35.75
CA GLY A 402 24.89 1.97 -34.34
C GLY A 402 23.74 1.92 -33.34
N CYS A 403 22.52 1.76 -33.79
CA CYS A 403 21.39 1.62 -32.89
C CYS A 403 21.21 0.14 -32.51
N ASN A 404 21.20 -0.14 -31.24
CA ASN A 404 20.76 -1.43 -30.73
C ASN A 404 19.32 -1.24 -30.19
N PRO A 405 18.27 -1.35 -31.04
CA PRO A 405 16.87 -1.13 -30.65
C PRO A 405 16.35 -2.18 -29.69
N ALA A 406 17.21 -3.11 -29.37
CA ALA A 406 16.90 -4.31 -28.66
C ALA A 406 16.77 -4.11 -27.16
N LEU A 407 17.38 -3.08 -26.61
CA LEU A 407 17.45 -2.86 -25.16
C LEU A 407 16.94 -1.46 -24.84
N GLN A 408 15.88 -1.40 -24.06
CA GLN A 408 15.35 -0.18 -23.51
C GLN A 408 15.23 -0.34 -22.00
N TYR A 409 15.59 0.70 -21.29
CA TYR A 409 15.44 0.81 -19.84
C TYR A 409 14.58 2.01 -19.50
N TYR A 410 13.91 1.90 -18.39
CA TYR A 410 13.08 2.92 -17.79
C TYR A 410 13.59 3.18 -16.38
N SER A 411 13.86 4.42 -16.05
CA SER A 411 14.04 4.83 -14.66
C SER A 411 12.87 5.72 -14.24
N TYR A 412 12.46 5.55 -13.01
CA TYR A 412 11.42 6.35 -12.38
C TYR A 412 11.92 6.81 -11.03
N ASP A 413 11.84 8.11 -10.80
CA ASP A 413 12.20 8.74 -9.54
C ASP A 413 10.96 9.44 -8.98
N ASP A 414 10.74 9.33 -7.66
CA ASP A 414 9.62 9.91 -6.96
C ASP A 414 10.04 10.28 -5.53
N ASN A 415 9.73 11.52 -5.10
CA ASN A 415 10.20 12.04 -3.83
C ASN A 415 9.14 12.90 -3.13
N PRO A 416 7.99 12.33 -2.75
CA PRO A 416 6.99 13.05 -2.00
C PRO A 416 7.48 13.41 -0.59
N GLU A 417 7.19 14.65 -0.21
CA GLU A 417 7.36 15.16 1.15
C GLU A 417 6.02 15.68 1.65
N GLN A 418 5.56 15.22 2.81
CA GLN A 418 4.28 15.63 3.36
C GLN A 418 4.41 16.11 4.80
N TRP A 419 3.81 17.25 5.08
CA TRP A 419 3.60 17.79 6.42
C TRP A 419 2.12 17.84 6.73
N SER A 420 1.66 17.22 7.81
CA SER A 420 0.29 17.37 8.25
C SER A 420 0.20 17.82 9.70
N ASN A 421 -0.86 18.55 10.01
CA ASN A 421 -1.15 19.00 11.36
C ASN A 421 -2.65 18.85 11.63
N GLU A 422 -2.97 18.34 12.79
CA GLU A 422 -4.34 18.24 13.25
C GLU A 422 -4.45 18.84 14.64
N LEU A 423 -5.48 19.68 14.84
CA LEU A 423 -5.88 20.17 16.13
C LEU A 423 -7.33 19.78 16.36
N ARG A 424 -7.60 18.93 17.35
CA ARG A 424 -8.94 18.48 17.67
C ARG A 424 -9.27 18.60 19.15
N LEU A 425 -10.55 18.76 19.43
CA LEU A 425 -11.15 18.68 20.74
C LEU A 425 -12.05 17.45 20.81
N VAL A 426 -11.89 16.65 21.83
CA VAL A 426 -12.66 15.45 22.10
C VAL A 426 -13.44 15.63 23.38
N SER A 427 -14.78 15.50 23.34
CA SER A 427 -15.60 15.65 24.52
C SER A 427 -15.26 14.63 25.60
N LYS A 428 -15.34 15.02 26.86
CA LYS A 428 -15.20 14.12 28.00
C LYS A 428 -16.28 13.05 28.02
N ASP A 429 -15.94 11.88 28.54
CA ASP A 429 -16.89 10.82 28.82
C ASP A 429 -17.80 11.15 30.00
N GLY A 430 -18.92 10.41 30.11
CA GLY A 430 -19.87 10.50 31.22
C GLY A 430 -21.11 11.35 30.97
N GLY A 431 -21.26 11.97 29.79
CA GLY A 431 -22.47 12.68 29.35
C GLY A 431 -23.25 11.89 28.30
N ARG A 432 -24.42 12.44 27.87
CA ARG A 432 -25.18 11.92 26.72
C ARG A 432 -24.75 12.51 25.38
N LEU A 433 -23.96 13.56 25.41
CA LEU A 433 -23.43 14.24 24.24
C LEU A 433 -21.94 13.98 24.15
N HIS A 434 -21.56 13.30 23.08
CA HIS A 434 -20.18 13.03 22.72
C HIS A 434 -19.89 13.71 21.39
N TRP A 435 -18.78 14.41 21.30
CA TRP A 435 -18.42 15.10 20.08
C TRP A 435 -16.89 15.15 19.90
N VAL A 436 -16.49 15.20 18.64
CA VAL A 436 -15.14 15.50 18.18
C VAL A 436 -15.24 16.62 17.16
N ALA A 437 -14.44 17.66 17.28
CA ALA A 437 -14.33 18.71 16.30
C ALA A 437 -12.87 19.10 16.10
N GLY A 438 -12.47 19.36 14.87
CA GLY A 438 -11.07 19.64 14.58
C GLY A 438 -10.83 20.36 13.28
N LEU A 439 -9.57 20.75 13.14
CA LEU A 439 -8.98 21.33 11.95
C LEU A 439 -7.82 20.45 11.53
N TYR A 440 -7.79 20.08 10.27
CA TYR A 440 -6.69 19.37 9.64
C TYR A 440 -6.09 20.25 8.55
N TRP A 441 -4.78 20.20 8.40
CA TRP A 441 -4.05 20.90 7.37
C TRP A 441 -2.86 20.04 6.93
N GLN A 442 -2.72 19.88 5.61
CA GLN A 442 -1.67 19.07 4.99
C GLN A 442 -1.04 19.84 3.84
N LYS A 443 0.27 19.75 3.73
CA LYS A 443 1.01 20.17 2.58
C LYS A 443 1.83 19.02 2.03
N THR A 444 1.60 18.67 0.76
CA THR A 444 2.37 17.69 0.00
C THR A 444 3.18 18.40 -1.07
N VAL A 445 4.44 18.03 -1.21
CA VAL A 445 5.33 18.55 -2.25
C VAL A 445 6.08 17.37 -2.84
N ASP A 446 5.95 17.18 -4.15
CA ASP A 446 6.83 16.27 -4.89
C ASP A 446 7.65 17.07 -5.90
N ARG A 447 8.99 16.96 -5.82
CA ARG A 447 9.90 17.78 -6.61
C ARG A 447 10.60 17.06 -7.72
N ASN A 448 10.53 15.75 -7.75
CA ASN A 448 11.27 14.93 -8.69
C ASN A 448 10.46 13.76 -9.22
N PHE A 449 9.13 13.88 -9.24
CA PHE A 449 8.32 12.90 -9.93
C PHE A 449 8.72 12.88 -11.40
N GLY A 450 9.23 11.75 -11.89
CA GLY A 450 9.65 11.74 -13.29
C GLY A 450 10.17 10.43 -13.81
N SER A 451 10.16 10.32 -15.13
CA SER A 451 10.60 9.13 -15.84
C SER A 451 11.65 9.48 -16.87
N THR A 452 12.64 8.60 -17.00
CA THR A 452 13.64 8.71 -18.06
C THR A 452 13.79 7.37 -18.76
N TYR A 453 13.69 7.41 -20.09
CA TYR A 453 13.79 6.23 -20.95
C TYR A 453 15.14 6.22 -21.65
N TYR A 454 15.86 5.14 -21.44
CA TYR A 454 17.21 4.95 -21.97
C TYR A 454 17.26 3.86 -23.03
N MET A 455 18.00 4.13 -24.07
CA MET A 455 18.29 3.18 -25.14
C MET A 455 19.82 3.09 -25.32
N PRO A 456 20.48 2.04 -24.83
CA PRO A 456 21.93 1.88 -24.95
C PRO A 456 22.37 1.91 -26.42
N GLY A 457 23.42 2.66 -26.73
CA GLY A 457 23.94 2.79 -28.07
C GLY A 457 23.26 3.84 -28.95
N LEU A 458 22.23 4.52 -28.46
CA LEU A 458 21.66 5.69 -29.11
C LEU A 458 22.68 6.85 -29.02
N GLN A 459 23.59 6.91 -30.00
CA GLN A 459 24.64 7.95 -30.04
C GLN A 459 24.14 9.27 -30.65
N TYR A 460 23.01 9.23 -31.37
CA TYR A 460 22.48 10.32 -32.20
C TYR A 460 21.00 10.63 -31.94
N SER A 461 20.54 10.50 -30.70
CA SER A 461 19.28 11.13 -30.30
C SER A 461 19.27 12.63 -30.70
N GLY A 462 20.46 13.23 -30.81
CA GLY A 462 20.65 14.58 -31.28
C GLY A 462 20.11 14.86 -32.67
N ASP A 463 20.34 14.03 -33.67
CA ASP A 463 20.07 14.41 -35.06
C ASP A 463 18.61 14.15 -35.47
N ALA A 464 18.02 13.01 -35.05
CA ALA A 464 16.61 12.76 -35.30
C ALA A 464 15.71 13.70 -34.47
N PHE A 465 16.09 13.88 -33.21
CA PHE A 465 15.43 14.80 -32.29
C PHE A 465 15.57 16.27 -32.75
N GLN A 466 16.74 16.68 -33.25
CA GLN A 466 16.97 18.00 -33.82
C GLN A 466 16.12 18.26 -35.05
N TYR A 467 15.89 17.23 -35.86
CA TYR A 467 15.04 17.37 -37.06
C TYR A 467 13.56 17.53 -36.68
N GLU A 468 13.04 16.75 -35.73
CA GLU A 468 11.66 16.93 -35.23
C GLU A 468 11.48 18.30 -34.57
N LEU A 469 12.40 18.71 -33.71
CA LEU A 469 12.37 20.04 -33.14
C LEU A 469 12.34 21.11 -34.23
N GLN A 470 13.12 20.95 -35.31
CA GLN A 470 13.14 21.88 -36.44
C GLN A 470 11.86 21.78 -37.27
N TYR A 471 11.29 20.58 -37.45
CA TYR A 471 10.03 20.37 -38.17
C TYR A 471 8.85 21.01 -37.46
N TYR A 472 8.81 20.92 -36.15
CA TYR A 472 7.79 21.54 -35.29
C TYR A 472 8.14 22.99 -34.89
N GLY A 473 9.21 23.54 -35.38
CA GLY A 473 9.60 24.93 -35.09
C GLY A 473 10.16 25.17 -33.67
N LEU A 474 10.70 24.10 -33.04
CA LEU A 474 11.20 24.10 -31.67
C LEU A 474 12.66 24.52 -31.56
N THR A 475 13.02 25.08 -30.41
CA THR A 475 14.42 25.38 -30.10
C THR A 475 15.19 24.14 -29.66
N GLN A 476 16.41 24.04 -30.13
CA GLN A 476 17.32 22.94 -29.85
C GLN A 476 17.52 22.69 -28.34
N ARG A 477 17.18 21.47 -27.87
CA ARG A 477 17.53 20.99 -26.54
C ARG A 477 18.42 19.75 -26.69
N THR A 478 19.53 19.70 -25.92
CA THR A 478 20.45 18.55 -25.95
C THR A 478 20.01 17.54 -24.91
N MET A 479 19.60 16.34 -25.38
CA MET A 479 19.38 15.20 -24.49
C MET A 479 20.70 14.53 -24.14
N PRO A 480 20.86 13.93 -22.95
CA PRO A 480 21.99 13.09 -22.63
C PRO A 480 22.11 11.91 -23.61
N PRO A 481 23.31 11.42 -23.93
CA PRO A 481 23.47 10.26 -24.78
C PRO A 481 22.68 9.06 -24.25
N GLY A 482 21.95 8.38 -25.12
CA GLY A 482 21.11 7.24 -24.76
C GLY A 482 19.70 7.58 -24.27
N VAL A 483 19.41 8.82 -23.88
CA VAL A 483 18.07 9.24 -23.46
C VAL A 483 17.26 9.64 -24.69
N TRP A 484 16.08 9.06 -24.84
CA TRP A 484 15.17 9.42 -25.93
C TRP A 484 13.91 10.15 -25.44
N TYR A 485 13.52 9.95 -24.18
CA TYR A 485 12.41 10.64 -23.53
C TYR A 485 12.71 10.86 -22.07
N SER A 486 12.33 11.99 -21.52
CA SER A 486 12.38 12.26 -20.09
C SER A 486 11.36 13.34 -19.74
N TYR A 487 10.64 13.13 -18.68
CA TYR A 487 9.84 14.18 -18.07
C TYR A 487 10.16 14.25 -16.57
N THR A 488 9.99 15.43 -16.01
CA THR A 488 10.07 15.67 -14.58
C THR A 488 8.87 16.54 -14.21
N GLU A 489 8.24 16.22 -13.11
CA GLU A 489 7.12 17.01 -12.60
C GLU A 489 7.45 17.49 -11.20
N THR A 490 7.00 18.68 -10.89
CA THR A 490 6.97 19.20 -9.53
C THR A 490 5.51 19.50 -9.19
N SER A 491 5.00 18.90 -8.12
CA SER A 491 3.67 19.19 -7.61
C SER A 491 3.74 19.83 -6.21
N ASP A 492 2.80 20.72 -5.92
CA ASP A 492 2.62 21.37 -4.61
C ASP A 492 1.12 21.37 -4.34
N ALA A 493 0.67 20.62 -3.33
CA ALA A 493 -0.71 20.52 -2.92
C ALA A 493 -0.89 21.02 -1.48
N LEU A 494 -1.91 21.83 -1.26
CA LEU A 494 -2.29 22.34 0.05
C LEU A 494 -3.73 21.98 0.33
N GLU A 495 -3.93 21.08 1.28
CA GLU A 495 -5.23 20.63 1.76
C GLU A 495 -5.56 21.26 3.11
N ALA A 496 -6.83 21.60 3.33
CA ALA A 496 -7.36 21.99 4.64
C ALA A 496 -8.76 21.40 4.83
N THR A 497 -9.03 20.85 6.01
CA THR A 497 -10.33 20.25 6.35
C THR A 497 -10.77 20.69 7.75
N GLU A 498 -11.97 21.26 7.84
CA GLU A 498 -12.69 21.44 9.11
C GLU A 498 -13.67 20.28 9.26
N PHE A 499 -13.72 19.66 10.43
CA PHE A 499 -14.62 18.55 10.68
C PHE A 499 -15.26 18.59 12.06
N ALA A 500 -16.49 18.05 12.14
CA ALA A 500 -17.17 17.84 13.41
C ALA A 500 -18.07 16.60 13.33
N ASN A 501 -18.00 15.75 14.35
CA ASN A 501 -18.87 14.59 14.55
C ASN A 501 -19.51 14.67 15.93
N ILE A 502 -20.82 14.51 16.00
CA ILE A 502 -21.62 14.62 17.20
C ILE A 502 -22.42 13.33 17.37
N ASN A 503 -22.28 12.69 18.52
CA ASN A 503 -23.04 11.53 18.93
C ASN A 503 -23.88 11.88 20.13
N PHE A 504 -25.18 11.56 20.09
CA PHE A 504 -26.13 11.85 21.15
C PHE A 504 -26.89 10.60 21.60
N ASP A 505 -26.75 10.26 22.89
CA ASP A 505 -27.50 9.19 23.52
C ASP A 505 -28.92 9.68 23.83
N VAL A 506 -29.83 9.50 22.88
CA VAL A 506 -31.26 9.84 23.04
C VAL A 506 -31.85 9.10 24.21
N THR A 507 -31.52 7.82 24.32
CA THR A 507 -31.83 6.95 25.47
C THR A 507 -30.61 6.04 25.75
N ASP A 508 -30.64 5.27 26.83
CA ASP A 508 -29.60 4.28 27.12
C ASP A 508 -29.45 3.20 26.02
N LYS A 509 -30.42 3.14 25.09
CA LYS A 509 -30.45 2.17 23.99
C LYS A 509 -30.29 2.77 22.61
N LEU A 510 -30.70 4.03 22.42
CA LEU A 510 -30.70 4.71 21.14
C LEU A 510 -29.63 5.81 21.14
N ASN A 511 -28.67 5.67 20.28
CA ASN A 511 -27.69 6.70 19.94
C ASN A 511 -27.94 7.20 18.51
N VAL A 512 -27.76 8.48 18.27
CA VAL A 512 -27.77 9.09 16.94
C VAL A 512 -26.47 9.84 16.70
N GLU A 513 -25.99 9.77 15.46
CA GLU A 513 -24.75 10.39 15.02
C GLU A 513 -25.01 11.34 13.86
N VAL A 514 -24.37 12.51 13.88
CA VAL A 514 -24.31 13.46 12.76
C VAL A 514 -22.90 13.96 12.62
N GLY A 515 -22.36 13.88 11.43
CA GLY A 515 -21.03 14.37 11.09
C GLY A 515 -21.04 15.24 9.85
N ALA A 516 -20.12 16.17 9.79
CA ALA A 516 -19.85 16.97 8.59
C ALA A 516 -18.37 17.36 8.54
N SER A 517 -17.84 17.43 7.31
CA SER A 517 -16.53 18.01 7.03
C SER A 517 -16.63 18.98 5.86
N HIS A 518 -15.77 19.98 5.85
CA HIS A 518 -15.58 20.92 4.74
C HIS A 518 -14.12 20.86 4.32
N PHE A 519 -13.91 20.48 3.08
CA PHE A 519 -12.64 20.25 2.46
C PHE A 519 -12.33 21.35 1.46
N HIS A 520 -11.08 21.76 1.43
CA HIS A 520 -10.52 22.70 0.48
C HIS A 520 -9.13 22.24 0.10
N ASP A 521 -8.86 22.20 -1.22
CA ASP A 521 -7.58 21.82 -1.79
C ASP A 521 -7.18 22.79 -2.89
N ASN A 522 -5.88 23.10 -2.93
CA ASN A 522 -5.22 23.82 -4.01
C ASN A 522 -4.01 23.03 -4.43
N GLU A 523 -3.99 22.63 -5.68
CA GLU A 523 -2.91 21.85 -6.27
C GLU A 523 -2.31 22.61 -7.45
N SER A 524 -0.99 22.55 -7.61
CA SER A 524 -0.28 23.14 -8.74
C SER A 524 0.80 22.18 -9.25
N TYR A 525 0.94 22.15 -10.58
CA TYR A 525 1.89 21.31 -11.29
C TYR A 525 2.78 22.15 -12.19
N ASP A 526 4.07 21.89 -12.17
CA ASP A 526 5.05 22.36 -13.16
C ASP A 526 5.70 21.15 -13.81
N THR A 527 5.39 20.90 -15.09
CA THR A 527 5.80 19.70 -15.81
C THR A 527 6.67 20.05 -17.02
N PRO A 528 7.98 20.30 -16.86
CA PRO A 528 8.89 20.46 -17.98
C PRO A 528 9.17 19.11 -18.64
N ILE A 529 8.51 18.84 -19.78
CA ILE A 529 8.75 17.64 -20.59
C ILE A 529 9.94 17.85 -21.51
N LEU A 530 10.85 16.89 -21.52
CA LEU A 530 11.98 16.78 -22.42
C LEU A 530 11.84 15.49 -23.21
N GLY A 531 11.38 15.54 -24.46
CA GLY A 531 11.21 14.30 -25.24
C GLY A 531 10.94 14.50 -26.70
N PHE A 532 11.01 13.39 -27.39
CA PHE A 532 11.00 13.27 -28.83
C PHE A 532 9.66 13.61 -29.52
N THR A 533 8.53 13.42 -28.85
CA THR A 533 7.20 13.42 -29.49
C THR A 533 6.28 14.55 -29.10
N TYR A 534 6.73 15.50 -28.28
CA TYR A 534 5.82 16.50 -27.73
C TYR A 534 6.08 17.92 -28.20
N ALA A 535 5.04 18.50 -28.76
CA ALA A 535 5.00 19.85 -29.27
C ALA A 535 5.23 20.93 -28.19
N PRO A 536 5.66 22.13 -28.59
CA PRO A 536 6.11 23.22 -27.71
C PRO A 536 5.03 23.86 -26.85
N ASN A 537 3.82 23.37 -26.88
CA ASN A 537 2.66 24.04 -26.28
C ASN A 537 2.03 23.22 -25.15
N ILE A 538 2.84 22.47 -24.41
CA ILE A 538 2.37 21.85 -23.16
C ILE A 538 2.34 22.95 -22.11
N PRO A 539 1.18 23.23 -21.49
CA PRO A 539 1.13 24.15 -20.37
C PRO A 539 1.99 23.59 -19.25
N SER A 540 3.02 24.34 -18.82
CA SER A 540 3.91 23.92 -17.73
C SER A 540 3.35 24.26 -16.36
N ASP A 541 2.55 25.32 -16.26
CA ASP A 541 1.98 25.77 -14.99
C ASP A 541 0.45 25.55 -15.02
N ILE A 542 -0.02 24.47 -14.40
CA ILE A 542 -1.44 24.19 -14.24
C ILE A 542 -1.76 24.13 -12.76
N SER A 543 -2.89 24.72 -12.39
CA SER A 543 -3.40 24.63 -11.02
C SER A 543 -4.85 24.25 -11.01
N SER A 544 -5.25 23.46 -10.03
CA SER A 544 -6.64 23.12 -9.75
C SER A 544 -7.02 23.50 -8.33
N THR A 545 -8.31 23.75 -8.12
CA THR A 545 -8.88 24.02 -6.80
C THR A 545 -10.11 23.17 -6.62
N SER A 546 -10.17 22.42 -5.52
CA SER A 546 -11.29 21.57 -5.19
C SER A 546 -11.91 21.94 -3.86
N HIS A 547 -13.25 21.93 -3.79
CA HIS A 547 -14.01 22.17 -2.57
C HIS A 547 -15.07 21.11 -2.41
N LYS A 548 -15.26 20.62 -1.19
CA LYS A 548 -16.28 19.61 -0.91
C LYS A 548 -16.83 19.73 0.50
N VAL A 549 -18.11 19.42 0.64
CA VAL A 549 -18.75 19.21 1.94
C VAL A 549 -19.25 17.79 1.96
N ASP A 550 -18.80 17.01 2.93
CA ASP A 550 -19.26 15.65 3.19
C ASP A 550 -20.12 15.61 4.45
N GLY A 551 -21.03 14.64 4.48
CA GLY A 551 -21.94 14.42 5.59
C GLY A 551 -22.00 12.96 6.03
N LYS A 552 -22.42 12.78 7.29
CA LYS A 552 -22.73 11.48 7.88
C LYS A 552 -23.94 11.62 8.78
N VAL A 553 -24.87 10.69 8.70
CA VAL A 553 -26.00 10.57 9.62
C VAL A 553 -26.19 9.10 9.95
N GLY A 554 -26.23 8.77 11.24
CA GLY A 554 -26.39 7.40 11.69
C GLY A 554 -27.24 7.27 12.92
N ALA A 555 -27.73 6.07 13.16
CA ALA A 555 -28.39 5.70 14.40
C ALA A 555 -28.03 4.26 14.77
N SER A 556 -27.77 4.03 16.05
CA SER A 556 -27.59 2.69 16.59
C SER A 556 -28.58 2.40 17.70
N TYR A 557 -29.04 1.14 17.77
CA TYR A 557 -29.99 0.70 18.75
C TYR A 557 -29.55 -0.58 19.44
N LYS A 558 -29.34 -0.51 20.75
CA LYS A 558 -29.01 -1.65 21.62
C LYS A 558 -30.29 -2.43 21.93
N ILE A 559 -30.57 -3.51 21.15
CA ILE A 559 -31.70 -4.42 21.42
C ILE A 559 -31.55 -5.02 22.82
N SER A 560 -30.32 -5.45 23.15
CA SER A 560 -29.89 -5.91 24.46
C SER A 560 -28.48 -5.40 24.76
N ARG A 561 -27.88 -5.79 25.88
CA ARG A 561 -26.46 -5.51 26.17
C ARG A 561 -25.52 -6.24 25.22
N GLN A 562 -26.02 -7.27 24.53
CA GLN A 562 -25.24 -8.20 23.72
C GLN A 562 -25.51 -8.03 22.22
N VAL A 563 -26.50 -7.24 21.84
CA VAL A 563 -26.94 -7.09 20.45
C VAL A 563 -27.19 -5.62 20.16
N MET A 564 -26.44 -5.08 19.23
CA MET A 564 -26.64 -3.76 18.63
C MET A 564 -26.95 -3.91 17.15
N VAL A 565 -27.85 -3.08 16.65
CA VAL A 565 -28.05 -2.86 15.21
C VAL A 565 -27.85 -1.39 14.92
N TYR A 566 -27.37 -1.08 13.72
CA TYR A 566 -27.19 0.31 13.30
C TYR A 566 -27.57 0.50 11.84
N ALA A 567 -27.87 1.73 11.49
CA ALA A 567 -28.03 2.17 10.11
C ALA A 567 -27.37 3.53 9.96
N ASP A 568 -26.62 3.71 8.88
CA ASP A 568 -25.99 4.99 8.56
C ASP A 568 -26.05 5.32 7.08
N TRP A 569 -25.99 6.60 6.82
CA TRP A 569 -25.61 7.19 5.55
C TRP A 569 -24.33 7.97 5.74
N SER A 570 -23.35 7.71 4.89
CA SER A 570 -22.03 8.35 4.91
C SER A 570 -21.57 8.69 3.50
N GLN A 571 -20.84 9.78 3.40
CA GLN A 571 -20.22 10.22 2.15
C GLN A 571 -18.70 10.14 2.25
N GLY A 572 -18.09 9.87 1.09
CA GLY A 572 -16.69 10.04 0.85
C GLY A 572 -16.48 10.54 -0.58
N PHE A 573 -15.32 11.10 -0.86
CA PHE A 573 -15.01 11.69 -2.15
C PHE A 573 -13.50 11.60 -2.43
N ARG A 574 -13.15 11.77 -3.71
CA ARG A 574 -11.79 12.16 -4.12
C ARG A 574 -11.85 13.58 -4.67
N PRO A 575 -10.83 14.42 -4.46
CA PRO A 575 -10.76 15.75 -5.05
C PRO A 575 -10.76 15.66 -6.59
N GLY A 576 -11.20 16.73 -7.23
CA GLY A 576 -10.91 16.94 -8.65
C GLY A 576 -9.45 17.29 -8.82
N GLY A 577 -8.95 17.21 -10.01
CA GLY A 577 -7.56 17.52 -10.31
C GLY A 577 -7.39 18.06 -11.72
N SER A 578 -6.13 18.11 -12.18
CA SER A 578 -5.79 18.59 -13.50
C SER A 578 -5.20 17.51 -14.39
N ASN A 579 -5.43 17.65 -15.69
CA ASN A 579 -4.75 16.89 -16.74
C ASN A 579 -3.49 17.66 -17.17
N ALA A 580 -2.54 17.83 -16.24
CA ALA A 580 -1.28 18.49 -16.52
C ALA A 580 -0.45 17.71 -17.54
N GLY A 581 0.43 18.41 -18.26
CA GLY A 581 1.42 17.79 -19.15
C GLY A 581 0.88 17.11 -20.43
N LEU A 582 -0.41 17.26 -20.75
CA LEU A 582 -0.95 16.71 -21.99
C LEU A 582 -0.58 17.58 -23.22
N PRO A 583 -0.38 16.95 -24.40
CA PRO A 583 -0.20 17.67 -25.64
C PRO A 583 -1.40 18.58 -25.99
N SER A 584 -1.14 19.69 -26.68
CA SER A 584 -2.18 20.66 -27.03
C SER A 584 -3.27 20.14 -27.95
N ASP A 585 -2.99 19.08 -28.71
CA ASP A 585 -3.94 18.38 -29.58
C ASP A 585 -4.98 17.61 -28.77
N CYS A 586 -4.63 17.07 -27.62
CA CYS A 586 -5.57 16.45 -26.69
C CYS A 586 -6.64 17.46 -26.22
N TYR A 587 -6.22 18.63 -25.77
CA TYR A 587 -7.15 19.70 -25.37
C TYR A 587 -7.99 20.23 -26.53
N SER A 588 -7.37 20.33 -27.73
CA SER A 588 -8.09 20.74 -28.95
C SER A 588 -9.13 19.70 -29.39
N SER A 589 -8.94 18.45 -29.04
CA SER A 589 -9.85 17.35 -29.32
C SER A 589 -10.93 17.13 -28.26
N GLY A 590 -10.90 17.91 -27.17
CA GLY A 590 -11.98 17.96 -26.18
C GLY A 590 -11.63 17.40 -24.80
N VAL A 591 -10.38 17.06 -24.54
CA VAL A 591 -9.92 16.76 -23.16
C VAL A 591 -9.96 18.06 -22.35
N THR A 592 -10.59 17.99 -21.18
CA THR A 592 -10.64 19.13 -20.26
C THR A 592 -9.33 19.25 -19.47
N GLN A 593 -8.91 20.47 -19.18
CA GLN A 593 -7.73 20.70 -18.33
C GLN A 593 -7.96 20.25 -16.89
N GLU A 594 -9.21 20.28 -16.44
CA GLU A 594 -9.61 19.86 -15.10
C GLU A 594 -10.68 18.78 -15.17
N TYR A 595 -10.72 17.91 -14.16
CA TYR A 595 -11.80 16.96 -13.93
C TYR A 595 -12.41 17.18 -12.54
N ASN A 596 -13.70 16.85 -12.40
CA ASN A 596 -14.46 17.16 -11.19
C ASN A 596 -14.18 16.14 -10.08
N PRO A 597 -14.40 16.52 -8.80
CA PRO A 597 -14.47 15.59 -7.69
C PRO A 597 -15.48 14.47 -7.95
N ASP A 598 -15.17 13.26 -7.56
CA ASP A 598 -16.16 12.19 -7.49
C ASP A 598 -16.72 12.01 -6.08
N THR A 599 -17.84 11.31 -5.94
CA THR A 599 -18.53 11.17 -4.64
C THR A 599 -19.13 9.80 -4.48
N LEU A 600 -18.84 9.15 -3.37
CA LEU A 600 -19.40 7.89 -2.96
C LEU A 600 -20.43 8.13 -1.84
N ASN A 601 -21.68 7.76 -2.08
CA ASN A 601 -22.74 7.76 -1.07
C ASN A 601 -22.98 6.33 -0.61
N ASN A 602 -22.76 6.04 0.65
CA ASN A 602 -22.99 4.74 1.27
C ASN A 602 -24.28 4.77 2.10
N TYR A 603 -25.06 3.71 2.03
CA TYR A 603 -26.19 3.39 2.90
C TYR A 603 -25.94 2.03 3.50
N GLU A 604 -25.77 1.96 4.80
CA GLU A 604 -25.36 0.74 5.50
C GLU A 604 -26.36 0.35 6.59
N LEU A 605 -26.59 -0.95 6.73
CA LEU A 605 -27.32 -1.56 7.83
C LEU A 605 -26.45 -2.67 8.42
N GLY A 606 -26.07 -2.53 9.68
CA GLY A 606 -25.18 -3.49 10.31
C GLY A 606 -25.68 -3.97 11.68
N TRP A 607 -24.98 -5.00 12.16
CA TRP A 607 -25.23 -5.58 13.48
C TRP A 607 -23.91 -5.93 14.15
N LYS A 608 -23.92 -5.87 15.49
CA LYS A 608 -22.84 -6.36 16.34
C LYS A 608 -23.41 -7.19 17.46
N THR A 609 -22.89 -8.38 17.63
CA THR A 609 -23.42 -9.31 18.62
C THR A 609 -22.31 -9.94 19.43
N THR A 610 -22.55 -10.04 20.73
CA THR A 610 -21.72 -10.81 21.67
C THR A 610 -22.62 -11.85 22.33
N SER A 611 -22.31 -13.11 22.20
CA SER A 611 -23.16 -14.18 22.70
C SER A 611 -22.35 -15.29 23.37
N LEU A 612 -23.06 -16.29 23.91
CA LEU A 612 -22.48 -17.46 24.60
C LEU A 612 -21.50 -17.08 25.72
N GLY A 613 -21.78 -16.00 26.47
CA GLY A 613 -20.91 -15.55 27.56
C GLY A 613 -19.58 -14.99 27.07
N HIS A 614 -19.59 -14.12 26.06
CA HIS A 614 -18.42 -13.52 25.38
C HIS A 614 -17.53 -14.53 24.62
N ARG A 615 -18.06 -15.71 24.27
CA ARG A 615 -17.31 -16.68 23.47
C ARG A 615 -17.58 -16.55 21.97
N LEU A 616 -18.62 -15.86 21.56
CA LEU A 616 -18.99 -15.64 20.15
C LEU A 616 -19.22 -14.16 19.92
N LEU A 617 -18.41 -13.55 19.07
CA LEU A 617 -18.67 -12.29 18.39
C LEU A 617 -19.14 -12.59 16.97
N TRP A 618 -20.20 -11.92 16.54
CA TRP A 618 -20.69 -12.01 15.17
C TRP A 618 -21.15 -10.63 14.73
N ASP A 619 -20.37 -10.03 13.88
CA ASP A 619 -20.58 -8.70 13.35
C ASP A 619 -20.77 -8.76 11.83
N GLY A 620 -21.44 -7.76 11.27
CA GLY A 620 -21.60 -7.68 9.84
C GLY A 620 -22.37 -6.48 9.39
N ALA A 621 -22.38 -6.26 8.08
CA ALA A 621 -23.09 -5.17 7.44
C ALA A 621 -23.62 -5.58 6.06
N ALA A 622 -24.73 -4.97 5.65
CA ALA A 622 -25.19 -4.94 4.28
C ALA A 622 -25.15 -3.49 3.81
N TYR A 623 -24.59 -3.25 2.64
CA TYR A 623 -24.35 -1.90 2.14
C TYR A 623 -24.84 -1.73 0.70
N TYR A 624 -25.19 -0.50 0.38
CA TYR A 624 -25.50 -0.02 -0.96
C TYR A 624 -24.80 1.32 -1.18
N MET A 625 -23.92 1.37 -2.18
CA MET A 625 -23.15 2.55 -2.51
C MET A 625 -23.50 3.05 -3.92
N ASN A 626 -23.63 4.37 -4.04
CA ASN A 626 -23.81 5.05 -5.31
C ASN A 626 -22.59 5.98 -5.53
N TRP A 627 -21.77 5.63 -6.51
CA TRP A 627 -20.58 6.40 -6.91
C TRP A 627 -20.94 7.29 -8.09
N LYS A 628 -20.89 8.60 -7.88
CA LYS A 628 -21.21 9.63 -8.85
C LYS A 628 -19.94 10.28 -9.38
N ASP A 629 -19.99 10.65 -10.65
CA ASP A 629 -18.93 11.35 -11.34
C ASP A 629 -17.58 10.60 -11.28
N LEU A 630 -17.66 9.25 -11.36
CA LEU A 630 -16.51 8.33 -11.26
C LEU A 630 -15.35 8.83 -12.10
N GLN A 631 -14.22 9.14 -11.45
CA GLN A 631 -12.97 9.49 -12.10
C GLN A 631 -12.28 8.22 -12.61
N ALA A 632 -11.78 8.24 -13.82
CA ALA A 632 -10.96 7.17 -14.38
C ALA A 632 -9.86 7.73 -15.26
N LEU A 633 -8.70 7.08 -15.21
CA LEU A 633 -7.63 7.29 -16.18
C LEU A 633 -7.96 6.46 -17.42
N ILE A 634 -8.14 7.10 -18.56
CA ILE A 634 -8.47 6.44 -19.81
C ILE A 634 -7.47 6.79 -20.89
N TYR A 635 -7.33 5.89 -21.84
CA TYR A 635 -6.65 6.13 -23.10
C TYR A 635 -7.64 6.03 -24.24
N ASP A 636 -7.76 7.10 -25.03
CA ASP A 636 -8.53 7.13 -26.27
C ASP A 636 -7.69 7.77 -27.37
N ALA A 637 -7.10 6.93 -28.21
CA ALA A 637 -6.23 7.38 -29.31
C ALA A 637 -6.96 8.27 -30.34
N ALA A 638 -8.28 8.29 -30.38
CA ALA A 638 -9.04 9.17 -31.24
C ALA A 638 -9.12 10.61 -30.70
N VAL A 639 -8.93 10.76 -29.38
CA VAL A 639 -9.03 12.03 -28.68
C VAL A 639 -7.64 12.53 -28.24
N CYS A 640 -6.84 11.65 -27.65
CA CYS A 640 -5.49 11.95 -27.18
C CYS A 640 -4.54 10.80 -27.56
N PRO A 641 -3.97 10.81 -28.79
CA PRO A 641 -3.27 9.65 -29.35
C PRO A 641 -1.97 9.29 -28.61
N SER A 642 -1.42 10.19 -27.84
CA SER A 642 -0.10 10.02 -27.24
C SER A 642 -0.10 9.91 -25.71
N SER A 643 -1.25 10.06 -25.04
CA SER A 643 -1.31 10.09 -23.56
C SER A 643 -2.64 9.59 -23.03
N ALA A 644 -2.60 8.95 -21.85
CA ALA A 644 -3.78 8.76 -21.03
C ALA A 644 -4.16 10.08 -20.36
N TYR A 645 -5.43 10.23 -20.00
CA TYR A 645 -5.95 11.41 -19.33
C TYR A 645 -7.09 11.05 -18.36
N ASN A 646 -7.26 11.88 -17.34
CA ASN A 646 -8.30 11.69 -16.35
C ASN A 646 -9.61 12.35 -16.77
N ILE A 647 -10.72 11.64 -16.53
CA ILE A 647 -12.06 12.13 -16.84
C ILE A 647 -13.10 11.51 -15.90
N ASN A 648 -14.23 12.19 -15.73
CA ASN A 648 -15.41 11.63 -15.08
C ASN A 648 -16.21 10.80 -16.10
N VAL A 649 -16.07 9.46 -16.03
CA VAL A 649 -16.66 8.54 -17.04
C VAL A 649 -18.14 8.24 -16.83
N GLY A 650 -18.69 8.46 -15.62
CA GLY A 650 -20.09 8.19 -15.35
C GLY A 650 -20.41 7.87 -13.90
N GLN A 651 -21.32 6.92 -13.67
CA GLN A 651 -21.74 6.51 -12.35
C GLN A 651 -21.63 5.01 -12.19
N ALA A 652 -21.24 4.56 -10.98
CA ALA A 652 -21.24 3.16 -10.61
C ALA A 652 -22.15 2.89 -9.41
N ARG A 653 -22.61 1.67 -9.32
CA ARG A 653 -23.36 1.13 -8.19
C ARG A 653 -22.62 -0.05 -7.61
N ILE A 654 -22.52 -0.07 -6.27
CA ILE A 654 -21.87 -1.14 -5.53
C ILE A 654 -22.85 -1.57 -4.43
N TYR A 655 -23.09 -2.85 -4.27
CA TYR A 655 -23.83 -3.38 -3.14
C TYR A 655 -23.28 -4.72 -2.69
N GLY A 656 -23.42 -4.99 -1.40
CA GLY A 656 -22.84 -6.19 -0.85
C GLY A 656 -23.23 -6.45 0.61
N ALA A 657 -22.59 -7.49 1.14
CA ALA A 657 -22.75 -7.85 2.55
C ALA A 657 -21.46 -8.51 3.07
N GLU A 658 -21.08 -8.11 4.27
CA GLU A 658 -19.92 -8.58 5.01
C GLU A 658 -20.34 -9.26 6.31
N SER A 659 -19.60 -10.27 6.73
CA SER A 659 -19.83 -10.97 7.99
C SER A 659 -18.54 -11.47 8.60
N ASN A 660 -18.32 -11.14 9.88
CA ASN A 660 -17.15 -11.49 10.68
C ASN A 660 -17.58 -12.29 11.91
N ILE A 661 -16.92 -13.39 12.17
CA ILE A 661 -17.18 -14.31 13.28
C ILE A 661 -15.87 -14.61 14.02
N ASP A 662 -15.86 -14.32 15.34
CA ASP A 662 -14.84 -14.78 16.26
C ASP A 662 -15.48 -15.70 17.30
N PHE A 663 -15.03 -16.95 17.36
CA PHE A 663 -15.66 -17.97 18.18
C PHE A 663 -14.67 -18.81 19.00
N VAL A 664 -14.71 -18.68 20.31
CA VAL A 664 -14.09 -19.62 21.23
C VAL A 664 -15.06 -20.78 21.44
N ILE A 665 -14.89 -21.87 20.70
CA ILE A 665 -15.79 -23.03 20.73
C ILE A 665 -15.73 -23.69 22.10
N ASN A 666 -14.52 -23.86 22.62
CA ASN A 666 -14.23 -24.39 23.97
C ASN A 666 -12.77 -24.03 24.35
N GLU A 667 -12.30 -24.49 25.51
CA GLU A 667 -10.96 -24.26 26.05
C GLU A 667 -9.81 -24.57 25.06
N ASN A 668 -10.05 -25.42 24.07
CA ASN A 668 -9.03 -25.89 23.13
C ASN A 668 -9.21 -25.35 21.71
N TRP A 669 -10.42 -24.97 21.31
CA TRP A 669 -10.73 -24.60 19.92
C TRP A 669 -11.19 -23.15 19.81
N SER A 670 -10.54 -22.40 18.91
CA SER A 670 -11.02 -21.12 18.43
C SER A 670 -11.14 -21.12 16.91
N LEU A 671 -12.07 -20.31 16.41
CA LEU A 671 -12.37 -20.13 14.99
C LEU A 671 -12.58 -18.64 14.72
N GLN A 672 -11.89 -18.11 13.71
CA GLN A 672 -12.20 -16.82 13.09
C GLN A 672 -12.65 -17.07 11.66
N ALA A 673 -13.68 -16.37 11.20
CA ALA A 673 -14.15 -16.51 9.82
C ALA A 673 -14.72 -15.17 9.34
N SER A 674 -14.36 -14.80 8.12
CA SER A 674 -14.85 -13.57 7.48
C SER A 674 -15.25 -13.88 6.04
N ALA A 675 -16.31 -13.21 5.56
CA ALA A 675 -16.77 -13.34 4.19
C ALA A 675 -17.33 -12.01 3.69
N ASP A 676 -17.11 -11.73 2.42
CA ASP A 676 -17.64 -10.57 1.71
C ASP A 676 -18.25 -10.99 0.37
N TYR A 677 -19.43 -10.48 0.10
CA TYR A 677 -20.05 -10.49 -1.22
C TYR A 677 -20.21 -9.05 -1.72
N THR A 678 -19.63 -8.75 -2.89
CA THR A 678 -19.66 -7.42 -3.51
C THR A 678 -20.05 -7.52 -4.98
N ASP A 679 -21.07 -6.76 -5.40
CA ASP A 679 -21.41 -6.53 -6.81
C ASP A 679 -21.22 -5.06 -7.15
N ALA A 680 -20.22 -4.78 -7.98
CA ALA A 680 -19.79 -3.43 -8.36
C ALA A 680 -19.82 -3.27 -9.89
N SER A 681 -20.63 -2.34 -10.41
CA SER A 681 -20.81 -2.15 -11.84
C SER A 681 -21.11 -0.70 -12.23
N ILE A 682 -20.71 -0.31 -13.43
CA ILE A 682 -21.06 0.97 -14.04
C ILE A 682 -22.52 0.93 -14.47
N ILE A 683 -23.30 1.96 -14.09
CA ILE A 683 -24.75 2.02 -14.34
C ILE A 683 -25.14 3.11 -15.34
N SER A 684 -24.30 4.10 -15.57
CA SER A 684 -24.52 5.13 -16.58
C SER A 684 -23.19 5.74 -17.02
N ALA A 685 -23.12 6.13 -18.29
CA ALA A 685 -22.02 6.86 -18.85
C ALA A 685 -22.25 8.38 -18.82
N ALA A 686 -21.18 9.16 -18.69
CA ALA A 686 -21.22 10.62 -18.72
C ALA A 686 -21.34 11.14 -20.16
N SER A 687 -20.95 10.35 -21.17
CA SER A 687 -20.99 10.67 -22.58
C SER A 687 -21.25 9.38 -23.38
N PRO A 688 -21.88 9.48 -24.57
CA PRO A 688 -22.06 8.33 -25.47
C PRO A 688 -20.75 7.61 -25.85
N SER A 689 -19.62 8.30 -25.77
CA SER A 689 -18.30 7.70 -26.03
C SER A 689 -17.95 6.59 -25.01
N TYR A 690 -18.58 6.62 -23.84
CA TYR A 690 -18.33 5.69 -22.73
C TYR A 690 -19.52 4.72 -22.50
N ASP A 691 -20.50 4.68 -23.41
CA ASP A 691 -21.64 3.75 -23.30
C ASP A 691 -21.22 2.28 -23.25
N SER A 692 -20.05 1.93 -23.81
CA SER A 692 -19.50 0.57 -23.74
C SER A 692 -19.15 0.11 -22.34
N TYR A 693 -18.97 1.02 -21.41
CA TYR A 693 -18.68 0.70 -20.01
C TYR A 693 -19.95 0.37 -19.20
N VAL A 694 -21.11 0.78 -19.67
CA VAL A 694 -22.37 0.57 -18.93
C VAL A 694 -22.72 -0.90 -18.83
N GLY A 695 -22.91 -1.39 -17.61
CA GLY A 695 -23.16 -2.79 -17.29
C GLY A 695 -21.88 -3.58 -16.98
N GLU A 696 -20.69 -3.00 -17.21
CA GLU A 696 -19.44 -3.67 -16.93
C GLU A 696 -19.12 -3.67 -15.44
N ARG A 697 -18.52 -4.78 -14.96
CA ARG A 697 -18.04 -4.92 -13.59
C ARG A 697 -16.81 -4.02 -13.37
N LEU A 698 -16.78 -3.32 -12.23
CA LEU A 698 -15.59 -2.56 -11.85
C LEU A 698 -14.37 -3.48 -11.71
N PRO A 699 -13.18 -3.02 -12.09
CA PRO A 699 -11.95 -3.81 -11.95
C PRO A 699 -11.63 -4.05 -10.48
N PHE A 700 -10.88 -5.12 -10.22
CA PHE A 700 -10.42 -5.54 -8.89
C PHE A 700 -11.55 -5.74 -7.86
N ALA A 701 -12.77 -5.97 -8.33
CA ALA A 701 -13.97 -6.19 -7.52
C ALA A 701 -14.45 -7.65 -7.66
N PRO A 702 -13.88 -8.61 -6.94
CA PRO A 702 -14.35 -9.99 -6.94
C PRO A 702 -15.74 -10.08 -6.30
N TYR A 703 -16.60 -10.98 -6.82
CA TYR A 703 -17.95 -11.14 -6.27
C TYR A 703 -17.97 -11.74 -4.88
N PHE A 704 -17.06 -12.66 -4.56
CA PHE A 704 -17.08 -13.38 -3.30
C PHE A 704 -15.69 -13.70 -2.81
N ASN A 705 -15.36 -13.20 -1.63
CA ASN A 705 -14.13 -13.48 -0.92
C ASN A 705 -14.47 -14.06 0.46
N TRP A 706 -13.60 -14.90 0.99
CA TRP A 706 -13.71 -15.40 2.35
C TRP A 706 -12.35 -15.79 2.91
N SER A 707 -12.26 -15.76 4.23
CA SER A 707 -11.13 -16.28 4.97
C SER A 707 -11.60 -16.96 6.24
N TRP A 708 -10.87 -17.93 6.73
CA TRP A 708 -11.08 -18.50 8.04
C TRP A 708 -9.78 -19.07 8.60
N ASN A 709 -9.73 -19.14 9.92
CA ASN A 709 -8.61 -19.63 10.71
C ASN A 709 -9.19 -20.45 11.86
N ALA A 710 -8.69 -21.66 12.04
CA ALA A 710 -9.02 -22.54 13.17
C ALA A 710 -7.74 -22.89 13.92
N ARG A 711 -7.75 -22.70 15.24
CA ARG A 711 -6.66 -23.02 16.14
C ARG A 711 -7.12 -24.02 17.19
N TYR A 712 -6.36 -25.10 17.32
CA TYR A 712 -6.47 -26.06 18.41
C TYR A 712 -5.29 -25.91 19.34
N GLU A 713 -5.53 -25.61 20.59
CA GLU A 713 -4.50 -25.45 21.60
C GLU A 713 -4.75 -26.40 22.78
N HIS A 714 -3.71 -27.08 23.28
CA HIS A 714 -3.85 -28.06 24.34
C HIS A 714 -2.64 -28.05 25.26
N PRO A 715 -2.83 -28.16 26.60
CA PRO A 715 -1.74 -28.38 27.54
C PRO A 715 -1.00 -29.69 27.26
N LEU A 716 0.28 -29.61 26.90
CA LEU A 716 1.14 -30.81 26.76
C LEU A 716 1.70 -31.23 28.11
N SER A 717 1.88 -30.27 29.02
CA SER A 717 2.26 -30.47 30.41
C SER A 717 1.79 -29.26 31.25
N ALA A 718 2.00 -29.28 32.56
CA ALA A 718 1.67 -28.17 33.42
C ALA A 718 2.44 -26.86 33.07
N ALA A 719 3.56 -26.96 32.34
CA ALA A 719 4.41 -25.82 31.98
C ALA A 719 4.42 -25.50 30.47
N LEU A 720 3.77 -26.31 29.64
CA LEU A 720 3.90 -26.21 28.18
C LEU A 720 2.56 -26.45 27.50
N HIS A 721 2.16 -25.52 26.65
CA HIS A 721 1.05 -25.66 25.73
C HIS A 721 1.57 -25.92 24.31
N GLY A 722 0.82 -26.66 23.54
CA GLY A 722 1.06 -26.86 22.11
C GLY A 722 -0.17 -26.47 21.32
N TYR A 723 0.02 -26.00 20.10
CA TYR A 723 -1.09 -25.68 19.23
C TYR A 723 -0.87 -26.16 17.81
N LEU A 724 -1.99 -26.37 17.12
CA LEU A 724 -2.11 -26.56 15.69
C LEU A 724 -3.05 -25.50 15.15
N GLN A 725 -2.63 -24.76 14.13
CA GLN A 725 -3.43 -23.75 13.48
C GLN A 725 -3.43 -23.97 11.97
N PHE A 726 -4.62 -23.86 11.39
CA PHE A 726 -4.82 -23.94 9.95
C PHE A 726 -5.63 -22.73 9.49
N ASP A 727 -5.16 -22.04 8.47
CA ASP A 727 -5.87 -20.92 7.89
C ASP A 727 -6.00 -21.03 6.36
N MET A 728 -7.08 -20.47 5.84
CA MET A 728 -7.39 -20.40 4.42
C MET A 728 -7.93 -19.02 4.07
N ALA A 729 -7.52 -18.54 2.89
CA ALA A 729 -8.07 -17.33 2.30
C ALA A 729 -8.39 -17.59 0.82
N HIS A 730 -9.55 -17.12 0.38
CA HIS A 730 -10.02 -17.22 -1.00
C HIS A 730 -10.32 -15.83 -1.56
N LYS A 731 -9.79 -15.56 -2.74
CA LYS A 731 -10.14 -14.41 -3.57
C LYS A 731 -10.84 -14.89 -4.83
N GLY A 732 -12.00 -14.28 -5.12
CA GLY A 732 -12.79 -14.56 -6.32
C GLY A 732 -12.10 -14.05 -7.61
N ASP A 733 -12.72 -14.31 -8.74
CA ASP A 733 -12.28 -13.78 -10.03
C ASP A 733 -12.53 -12.27 -10.13
N MET A 734 -11.62 -11.56 -10.77
CA MET A 734 -11.71 -10.11 -10.96
C MET A 734 -11.10 -9.68 -12.30
N TYR A 735 -11.59 -8.58 -12.86
CA TYR A 735 -10.98 -7.97 -14.04
C TYR A 735 -9.82 -7.06 -13.66
N ASN A 736 -8.79 -7.00 -14.54
CA ASN A 736 -7.60 -6.17 -14.33
C ASN A 736 -7.73 -4.72 -14.80
N GLY A 737 -8.81 -4.36 -15.47
CA GLY A 737 -9.00 -3.03 -16.07
C GLY A 737 -10.47 -2.71 -16.32
N LEU A 738 -10.74 -1.43 -16.51
CA LEU A 738 -12.09 -0.91 -16.74
C LEU A 738 -12.55 -1.10 -18.20
N ASN A 739 -11.64 -0.90 -19.15
CA ASN A 739 -11.97 -0.88 -20.59
C ASN A 739 -12.18 -2.30 -21.12
N PRO A 740 -13.38 -2.68 -21.60
CA PRO A 740 -13.62 -4.00 -22.16
C PRO A 740 -12.82 -4.28 -23.43
N ASP A 741 -12.52 -3.22 -24.22
CA ASP A 741 -11.71 -3.29 -25.44
C ASP A 741 -10.59 -2.25 -25.33
N ASP A 742 -9.48 -2.61 -24.70
CA ASP A 742 -8.33 -1.71 -24.65
C ASP A 742 -7.71 -1.54 -26.04
N LYS A 743 -8.18 -0.50 -26.73
CA LYS A 743 -7.73 -0.16 -28.08
C LYS A 743 -6.29 0.32 -28.14
N ASN A 744 -5.71 0.65 -27.00
CA ASN A 744 -4.35 1.15 -26.90
C ASN A 744 -3.33 0.02 -26.95
N THR A 745 -3.50 -0.96 -26.08
CA THR A 745 -2.59 -2.11 -26.03
C THR A 745 -2.97 -3.18 -27.06
N GLY A 746 -4.17 -3.11 -27.64
CA GLY A 746 -4.74 -4.18 -28.46
C GLY A 746 -5.06 -5.45 -27.67
N LEU A 747 -4.91 -5.40 -26.34
CA LEU A 747 -5.21 -6.50 -25.45
C LEU A 747 -6.58 -6.26 -24.78
N PRO A 748 -7.47 -7.25 -24.73
CA PRO A 748 -8.70 -7.13 -23.97
C PRO A 748 -8.36 -7.10 -22.47
N ARG A 749 -9.25 -6.50 -21.65
CA ARG A 749 -9.14 -6.66 -20.21
C ARG A 749 -9.16 -8.14 -19.82
N ILE A 750 -8.38 -8.51 -18.84
CA ILE A 750 -8.17 -9.90 -18.43
C ILE A 750 -9.02 -10.22 -17.23
N LEU A 751 -9.72 -11.35 -17.27
CA LEU A 751 -10.34 -11.93 -16.09
C LEU A 751 -9.31 -12.79 -15.35
N GLN A 752 -8.78 -12.27 -14.25
CA GLN A 752 -7.86 -12.99 -13.37
C GLN A 752 -8.61 -14.14 -12.68
N PRO A 753 -8.04 -15.36 -12.67
CA PRO A 753 -8.70 -16.51 -12.09
C PRO A 753 -8.76 -16.45 -10.56
N PRO A 754 -9.78 -17.03 -9.93
CA PRO A 754 -9.86 -17.13 -8.48
C PRO A 754 -8.77 -18.04 -7.91
N TYR A 755 -8.38 -17.77 -6.66
CA TYR A 755 -7.40 -18.60 -5.98
C TYR A 755 -7.72 -18.78 -4.49
N THR A 756 -7.12 -19.84 -3.92
CA THR A 756 -7.18 -20.12 -2.48
C THR A 756 -5.79 -20.43 -1.98
N ILE A 757 -5.37 -19.73 -0.93
CA ILE A 757 -4.12 -19.97 -0.21
C ILE A 757 -4.44 -20.67 1.12
N MET A 758 -3.61 -21.63 1.48
CA MET A 758 -3.76 -22.43 2.70
C MET A 758 -2.44 -22.43 3.47
N ASN A 759 -2.51 -22.25 4.79
CA ASN A 759 -1.33 -22.28 5.65
C ASN A 759 -1.54 -23.20 6.84
N LEU A 760 -0.43 -23.73 7.35
CA LEU A 760 -0.42 -24.64 8.50
C LEU A 760 0.68 -24.22 9.47
N ARG A 761 0.36 -24.19 10.78
CA ARG A 761 1.30 -23.83 11.84
C ARG A 761 1.20 -24.83 12.98
N VAL A 762 2.32 -25.19 13.57
CA VAL A 762 2.41 -26.02 14.77
C VAL A 762 3.43 -25.39 15.70
N GLY A 763 3.03 -25.07 16.90
CA GLY A 763 3.91 -24.39 17.84
C GLY A 763 3.75 -24.85 19.28
N VAL A 764 4.68 -24.40 20.08
CA VAL A 764 4.71 -24.62 21.55
C VAL A 764 5.10 -23.33 22.25
N HIS A 765 4.49 -23.08 23.43
CA HIS A 765 4.78 -21.94 24.29
C HIS A 765 4.54 -22.30 25.76
N PRO A 766 5.04 -21.51 26.73
CA PRO A 766 4.73 -21.74 28.15
C PRO A 766 3.23 -21.62 28.44
N GLY A 767 2.72 -22.48 29.30
CA GLY A 767 1.28 -22.53 29.60
C GLY A 767 0.73 -21.34 30.38
N ASP A 768 1.60 -20.60 31.07
CA ASP A 768 1.24 -19.49 31.94
C ASP A 768 1.73 -18.10 31.44
N SER A 769 2.43 -18.08 30.32
CA SER A 769 2.99 -16.85 29.76
C SER A 769 3.37 -17.05 28.29
N GLU A 770 3.22 -16.02 27.48
CA GLU A 770 3.75 -15.99 26.12
C GLU A 770 5.23 -15.54 26.07
N ARG A 771 5.99 -15.90 27.10
CA ARG A 771 7.39 -15.46 27.25
C ARG A 771 8.29 -15.93 26.11
N TRP A 772 8.02 -17.08 25.53
CA TRP A 772 8.69 -17.58 24.34
C TRP A 772 7.73 -18.42 23.51
N LEU A 773 7.96 -18.44 22.20
CA LEU A 773 7.26 -19.24 21.21
C LEU A 773 8.27 -19.94 20.34
N ALA A 774 8.02 -21.21 20.03
CA ALA A 774 8.72 -21.95 18.95
C ALA A 774 7.66 -22.55 18.03
N GLU A 775 7.70 -22.21 16.77
CA GLU A 775 6.71 -22.59 15.76
C GLU A 775 7.41 -23.16 14.52
N LEU A 776 6.81 -24.17 13.95
CA LEU A 776 7.05 -24.64 12.60
C LEU A 776 5.86 -24.26 11.74
N TYR A 777 6.09 -23.73 10.54
CA TYR A 777 5.01 -23.33 9.66
C TYR A 777 5.22 -23.78 8.21
N CYS A 778 4.13 -23.84 7.49
CA CYS A 778 4.11 -23.99 6.05
C CYS A 778 3.09 -23.00 5.48
N THR A 779 3.55 -21.98 4.78
CA THR A 779 2.70 -21.07 4.02
C THR A 779 2.49 -21.61 2.60
N ASN A 780 1.38 -21.20 1.98
CA ASN A 780 0.98 -21.69 0.65
C ASN A 780 1.13 -23.23 0.52
N LEU A 781 0.51 -23.96 1.43
CA LEU A 781 0.62 -25.44 1.58
C LEU A 781 0.43 -26.21 0.27
N THR A 782 -0.38 -25.70 -0.64
CA THR A 782 -0.69 -26.31 -1.93
C THR A 782 0.25 -25.90 -3.05
N ASP A 783 1.22 -25.02 -2.77
CA ASP A 783 2.11 -24.39 -3.75
C ASP A 783 1.35 -23.74 -4.92
N LYS A 784 0.26 -23.01 -4.57
CA LYS A 784 -0.55 -22.33 -5.56
C LYS A 784 0.25 -21.16 -6.17
N ASN A 785 0.38 -21.14 -7.47
CA ASN A 785 0.77 -19.96 -8.23
C ASN A 785 -0.50 -19.13 -8.44
N ALA A 786 -0.68 -18.08 -7.65
CA ALA A 786 -1.84 -17.21 -7.70
C ALA A 786 -1.46 -15.91 -8.40
N ILE A 787 -2.24 -15.53 -9.40
CA ILE A 787 -2.07 -14.25 -10.08
C ILE A 787 -2.71 -13.18 -9.21
N VAL A 788 -1.89 -12.28 -8.68
CA VAL A 788 -2.30 -11.15 -7.85
C VAL A 788 -2.73 -10.00 -8.75
N TYR A 789 -1.98 -9.76 -9.83
CA TYR A 789 -2.27 -8.71 -10.79
C TYR A 789 -1.78 -9.08 -12.19
N SER A 790 -2.64 -8.84 -13.20
CA SER A 790 -2.28 -8.97 -14.62
C SER A 790 -2.11 -7.57 -15.21
N ASN A 791 -0.87 -7.17 -15.43
CA ASN A 791 -0.52 -5.88 -16.01
C ASN A 791 -0.46 -5.97 -17.53
N THR A 792 -1.25 -5.15 -18.24
CA THR A 792 -1.26 -5.04 -19.69
C THR A 792 -0.74 -3.69 -20.20
N GLY A 793 -0.29 -2.83 -19.27
CA GLY A 793 0.00 -1.41 -19.56
C GLY A 793 1.16 -1.17 -20.52
N ASN A 794 2.07 -2.12 -20.68
CA ASN A 794 3.29 -1.96 -21.47
C ASN A 794 3.27 -2.76 -22.80
N PHE A 795 2.08 -3.01 -23.36
CA PHE A 795 1.88 -3.87 -24.54
C PHE A 795 2.40 -5.31 -24.33
N ASP A 796 2.68 -5.67 -23.09
CA ASP A 796 3.13 -6.97 -22.65
C ASP A 796 2.29 -7.43 -21.48
N LEU A 797 1.91 -8.70 -21.47
CA LEU A 797 1.19 -9.26 -20.34
C LEU A 797 2.20 -9.73 -19.29
N ARG A 798 2.21 -9.07 -18.14
CA ARG A 798 3.01 -9.41 -16.97
C ARG A 798 2.09 -9.77 -15.82
N GLU A 799 2.34 -10.89 -15.19
CA GLU A 799 1.50 -11.39 -14.11
C GLU A 799 2.28 -11.43 -12.79
N THR A 800 1.96 -10.51 -11.88
CA THR A 800 2.50 -10.56 -10.51
C THR A 800 1.90 -11.75 -9.78
N THR A 801 2.74 -12.57 -9.15
CA THR A 801 2.33 -13.79 -8.48
C THR A 801 2.68 -13.76 -6.99
N ASN A 802 2.00 -14.61 -6.22
CA ASN A 802 2.31 -14.81 -4.81
C ASN A 802 3.58 -15.64 -4.62
N GLU A 803 4.17 -15.54 -3.43
CA GLU A 803 5.27 -16.40 -3.02
C GLU A 803 4.91 -17.88 -3.11
N PRO A 804 5.85 -18.76 -3.54
CA PRO A 804 5.68 -20.21 -3.51
C PRO A 804 5.45 -20.74 -2.09
N ARG A 805 5.34 -22.05 -1.94
CA ARG A 805 5.29 -22.69 -0.63
C ARG A 805 6.59 -22.46 0.14
N VAL A 806 6.44 -22.02 1.41
CA VAL A 806 7.56 -21.85 2.32
C VAL A 806 7.41 -22.76 3.52
N PHE A 807 8.48 -23.45 3.89
CA PHE A 807 8.60 -24.17 5.17
C PHE A 807 9.53 -23.37 6.07
N GLY A 808 9.09 -23.07 7.28
CA GLY A 808 9.89 -22.21 8.14
C GLY A 808 9.78 -22.54 9.64
N VAL A 809 10.62 -21.84 10.36
CA VAL A 809 10.73 -21.85 11.83
C VAL A 809 10.62 -20.44 12.34
N ARG A 810 9.75 -20.20 13.31
CA ARG A 810 9.67 -18.94 14.04
C ARG A 810 10.02 -19.14 15.50
N LEU A 811 10.82 -18.24 16.03
CA LEU A 811 11.22 -18.19 17.45
C LEU A 811 10.95 -16.80 17.97
N SER A 812 10.22 -16.69 19.08
CA SER A 812 9.95 -15.43 19.75
C SER A 812 10.38 -15.52 21.20
N TYR A 813 10.87 -14.41 21.75
CA TYR A 813 11.17 -14.27 23.17
C TYR A 813 10.74 -12.90 23.69
N ARG A 814 10.08 -12.86 24.83
CA ARG A 814 9.60 -11.65 25.51
C ARG A 814 10.12 -11.61 26.94
N PHE A 815 10.67 -10.47 27.33
CA PHE A 815 11.14 -10.19 28.67
C PHE A 815 10.23 -9.15 29.33
N ASN A 816 9.70 -9.45 30.51
CA ASN A 816 8.81 -8.59 31.30
C ASN A 816 7.62 -7.98 30.54
N GLN A 817 7.15 -8.65 29.50
CA GLN A 817 5.87 -8.29 28.93
C GLN A 817 4.81 -8.77 29.93
N SER A 818 4.33 -7.86 30.79
CA SER A 818 3.21 -8.14 31.67
C SER A 818 1.99 -8.45 30.79
N GLY A 819 1.33 -9.55 31.01
CA GLY A 819 0.04 -9.88 30.39
C GLY A 819 -1.08 -9.01 30.96
N SER A 820 -0.83 -7.73 31.17
CA SER A 820 -1.80 -6.76 31.66
C SER A 820 -1.98 -5.69 30.58
N GLU A 821 -2.84 -5.93 29.65
CA GLU A 821 -3.72 -4.86 29.18
C GLU A 821 -4.67 -4.59 30.36
N ALA A 822 -4.23 -3.85 31.35
CA ALA A 822 -5.06 -3.27 32.38
C ALA A 822 -5.27 -1.82 32.00
N GLU A 823 -6.51 -1.52 31.61
CA GLU A 823 -7.24 -0.28 31.85
C GLU A 823 -6.36 0.98 32.02
N ASP A 824 -6.32 1.83 31.00
CA ASP A 824 -6.29 3.28 31.18
C ASP A 824 -7.42 3.93 30.34
#